data_45def3679ca0bdde86d40adf74d0cab3
#
_entry.id   45def3679ca0bdde86d40adf74d0cab3
#
_cell.length_a   1.000
_cell.length_b   1.000
_cell.length_c   1.000
_cell.angle_alpha   90.00
_cell.angle_beta   90.00
_cell.angle_gamma   90.00
#
_symmetry.space_group_name_H-M   'P 1'
#
loop_
_entity.id
_entity.type
_entity.pdbx_description
1 polymer ?
#
loop_
_entity_poly.entity_id
_entity_poly.type
_entity_poly.pdbx_seq_one_letter_code
_entity_poly.pdbx_strand_id
1 'polypeptide(L)'
;MNMDEALESHPLSEEDRRCCAWLDDLGRTRDFLVPLRGVSSATYPAVADLERFVRGLRRELLEFGAIVDGAAIVAELNTAQLASLVVNTKEQQAVVDSAASAIAEVDRGAAHVAETAEGLRAVTSTVATSTTSYESGIERVIAALGRLRATVEDASAFAVATETGSSGIVAFLERLQRIARQARLLAINAAIEAAHLGDLGRGFVIVANQIKALSTSTTESAQNVATIHKELHGASTRVENAIRDSAGTVLGLEDDLHAAQSGSSRSGELMRDIDSAIGDVATIAAQQSASLSAIANGVDQLAHHAQDIARAAERAGELGLSDAIARLKTTMARYRLGEPDVRTELSVAIDALPAGVRAAAERLRVVVDGDQREMLTAIMSVAVSIARNSYEWKAIAVSLGALQTQLESTTNAIEETAAGAEVAGVASKRMRASLDTMRTGFGSSVDELQRALERVLVVRETVQATETYVEATTAAAGRAAAILDLIEEISSETTLLSFNAAIEAAHAGDAGSGFGIIANEIRLLAEATSQSTAQIATVIEGIASASRSMRKTSASAVTQTADVQTETMDVQSAIVHLRGELDSTLERATEVATVVDQQLAALANVRSAAEIAVGRVRSDTAAATDTRRLELAMLGMRAHAVAARRPLGIVAETIREIGLRVAQKMDGVFDAAIGSGAIRLDDCFDTTYIPIVGEKIAELGRLFDVSLVPREGFNPPKFATRYDRAVEDGFNALIDSHVPEHPAIKAMFAVDLNGYCFGHFKACRKAWTGDYVRDLNDNRIKRFFDDDLSLRCSRVGLGSASDGLPKRTAYATFRERGCSLKRTDPRPWAVFTYARDTGIVYNDLSVSLFAQGERVGTIRIIYDADVV
;
A
#
# COMPACT_ATOMS: atom_id res chain seq x y z
N MET A 1 4.54 -27.09 -86.72
CA MET A 1 3.35 -27.37 -87.51
C MET A 1 2.18 -26.68 -86.81
N ASN A 2 1.53 -25.71 -87.44
CA ASN A 2 0.40 -25.00 -86.85
C ASN A 2 -0.72 -26.03 -86.60
N MET A 3 -1.36 -25.90 -85.45
CA MET A 3 -2.44 -26.82 -84.95
C MET A 3 -3.62 -26.88 -85.89
N ASP A 4 -3.87 -25.84 -86.72
CA ASP A 4 -4.85 -25.82 -87.81
C ASP A 4 -4.44 -26.69 -89.00
N GLU A 5 -3.20 -26.86 -89.31
CA GLU A 5 -2.72 -27.80 -90.42
C GLU A 5 -2.85 -29.27 -90.04
N ALA A 6 -2.84 -29.61 -88.74
CA ALA A 6 -3.02 -31.01 -88.33
C ALA A 6 -4.51 -31.48 -88.38
N LEU A 7 -5.45 -30.51 -88.35
CA LEU A 7 -6.90 -30.77 -88.41
C LEU A 7 -7.45 -30.96 -89.86
N GLU A 8 -6.68 -30.51 -90.85
CA GLU A 8 -7.05 -30.73 -92.31
C GLU A 8 -6.72 -32.07 -92.90
N SER A 9 -5.90 -32.88 -92.24
CA SER A 9 -5.40 -34.16 -92.85
C SER A 9 -6.20 -35.41 -92.50
N HIS A 10 -7.13 -35.37 -91.55
CA HIS A 10 -8.04 -36.52 -91.23
C HIS A 10 -9.37 -36.00 -90.76
N PRO A 11 -10.50 -36.30 -91.38
CA PRO A 11 -11.81 -35.91 -90.95
C PRO A 11 -12.10 -36.51 -89.58
N LEU A 12 -12.38 -35.69 -88.59
CA LEU A 12 -12.82 -36.11 -87.25
C LEU A 12 -14.03 -37.03 -87.34
N SER A 13 -14.05 -38.13 -86.62
CA SER A 13 -15.24 -38.98 -86.49
C SER A 13 -16.36 -38.19 -85.80
N GLU A 14 -17.59 -38.68 -85.90
CA GLU A 14 -18.70 -37.95 -85.22
C GLU A 14 -18.55 -38.01 -83.71
N GLU A 15 -17.98 -39.06 -83.15
CA GLU A 15 -17.64 -39.23 -81.76
C GLU A 15 -16.54 -38.23 -81.34
N ASP A 16 -15.43 -38.10 -82.13
CA ASP A 16 -14.37 -37.09 -81.87
C ASP A 16 -14.94 -35.70 -81.83
N ARG A 17 -15.84 -35.36 -82.79
CA ARG A 17 -16.49 -34.02 -82.78
C ARG A 17 -17.36 -33.78 -81.55
N ARG A 18 -18.04 -34.80 -81.00
CA ARG A 18 -18.81 -34.67 -79.74
C ARG A 18 -17.91 -34.55 -78.55
N CYS A 19 -16.82 -35.31 -78.49
CA CYS A 19 -15.82 -35.14 -77.43
C CYS A 19 -15.15 -33.77 -77.42
N CYS A 20 -14.77 -33.27 -78.62
CA CYS A 20 -14.20 -31.89 -78.72
C CYS A 20 -15.19 -30.84 -78.30
N ALA A 21 -16.48 -30.90 -78.78
CA ALA A 21 -17.52 -29.96 -78.40
C ALA A 21 -17.79 -29.93 -76.87
N TRP A 22 -17.78 -31.14 -76.24
CA TRP A 22 -17.93 -31.23 -74.79
C TRP A 22 -16.75 -30.66 -74.01
N LEU A 23 -15.50 -30.91 -74.44
CA LEU A 23 -14.31 -30.33 -73.80
C LEU A 23 -14.24 -28.82 -73.97
N ASP A 24 -14.56 -28.33 -75.17
CA ASP A 24 -14.61 -26.86 -75.40
C ASP A 24 -15.75 -26.19 -74.61
N ASP A 25 -16.88 -26.90 -74.41
CA ASP A 25 -17.95 -26.43 -73.54
C ASP A 25 -17.53 -26.40 -72.06
N LEU A 26 -16.85 -27.46 -71.55
CA LEU A 26 -16.28 -27.46 -70.21
C LEU A 26 -15.30 -26.30 -69.99
N GLY A 27 -14.43 -26.03 -70.97
CA GLY A 27 -13.46 -24.92 -70.91
C GLY A 27 -14.16 -23.55 -70.92
N ARG A 28 -15.29 -23.38 -71.62
CA ARG A 28 -16.06 -22.18 -71.70
C ARG A 28 -16.96 -21.96 -70.48
N THR A 29 -17.71 -23.01 -70.07
CA THR A 29 -18.72 -22.97 -69.01
C THR A 29 -18.14 -23.27 -67.65
N ARG A 30 -16.99 -23.96 -67.54
CA ARG A 30 -16.39 -24.49 -66.31
C ARG A 30 -17.33 -25.39 -65.49
N ASP A 31 -18.36 -26.01 -66.23
CA ASP A 31 -19.33 -26.93 -65.62
C ASP A 31 -18.90 -28.37 -65.73
N PHE A 32 -18.10 -28.83 -64.76
CA PHE A 32 -17.54 -30.21 -64.69
C PHE A 32 -18.56 -31.26 -64.27
N LEU A 33 -19.84 -30.91 -64.13
CA LEU A 33 -20.96 -31.83 -63.86
C LEU A 33 -21.64 -32.31 -65.14
N VAL A 34 -21.44 -31.60 -66.26
CA VAL A 34 -22.05 -31.98 -67.53
C VAL A 34 -21.45 -33.27 -68.05
N PRO A 35 -22.24 -34.35 -68.17
CA PRO A 35 -21.74 -35.61 -68.69
C PRO A 35 -21.58 -35.59 -70.24
N LEU A 36 -20.66 -36.37 -70.77
CA LEU A 36 -20.53 -36.57 -72.19
C LEU A 36 -21.74 -37.43 -72.70
N ARG A 37 -22.57 -36.82 -73.53
CA ARG A 37 -23.79 -37.46 -74.02
C ARG A 37 -23.59 -38.09 -75.45
N GLY A 38 -24.18 -39.29 -75.68
CA GLY A 38 -24.25 -39.88 -76.98
C GLY A 38 -22.99 -40.56 -77.52
N VAL A 39 -21.98 -40.76 -76.58
CA VAL A 39 -20.77 -41.51 -76.87
C VAL A 39 -20.56 -42.57 -75.76
N SER A 40 -20.37 -43.79 -76.10
CA SER A 40 -20.21 -44.91 -75.14
C SER A 40 -18.76 -45.38 -75.09
N SER A 41 -18.23 -45.63 -73.88
CA SER A 41 -16.89 -46.20 -73.71
C SER A 41 -16.72 -47.60 -74.25
N ALA A 42 -17.86 -48.32 -74.49
CA ALA A 42 -17.83 -49.59 -75.11
C ALA A 42 -17.62 -49.53 -76.63
N THR A 43 -18.10 -48.45 -77.27
CA THR A 43 -17.95 -48.22 -78.70
C THR A 43 -16.74 -47.34 -79.03
N TYR A 44 -16.28 -46.52 -78.05
CA TYR A 44 -15.16 -45.58 -78.22
C TYR A 44 -14.25 -45.62 -77.01
N PRO A 45 -13.13 -46.42 -77.00
CA PRO A 45 -12.30 -46.63 -75.86
C PRO A 45 -11.67 -45.33 -75.29
N ALA A 46 -11.40 -44.35 -76.14
CA ALA A 46 -10.84 -43.04 -75.69
C ALA A 46 -11.76 -42.28 -74.74
N VAL A 47 -13.07 -42.61 -74.72
CA VAL A 47 -14.01 -41.93 -73.76
C VAL A 47 -13.64 -42.20 -72.32
N ALA A 48 -13.22 -43.40 -71.98
CA ALA A 48 -12.83 -43.82 -70.67
C ALA A 48 -11.59 -43.03 -70.18
N ASP A 49 -10.64 -42.81 -71.11
CA ASP A 49 -9.43 -41.98 -70.80
C ASP A 49 -9.75 -40.53 -70.69
N LEU A 50 -10.62 -39.98 -71.53
CA LEU A 50 -11.09 -38.63 -71.47
C LEU A 50 -11.87 -38.29 -70.19
N GLU A 51 -12.78 -39.19 -69.79
CA GLU A 51 -13.49 -39.07 -68.54
C GLU A 51 -12.56 -39.17 -67.34
N ARG A 52 -11.48 -39.95 -67.37
CA ARG A 52 -10.49 -40.05 -66.36
C ARG A 52 -9.69 -38.73 -66.29
N PHE A 53 -9.30 -38.14 -67.41
CA PHE A 53 -8.66 -36.86 -67.48
C PHE A 53 -9.51 -35.71 -66.89
N VAL A 54 -10.77 -35.58 -67.26
CA VAL A 54 -11.68 -34.57 -66.74
C VAL A 54 -11.94 -34.78 -65.24
N ARG A 55 -12.06 -36.01 -64.76
CA ARG A 55 -12.20 -36.32 -63.34
C ARG A 55 -10.93 -35.93 -62.58
N GLY A 56 -9.74 -36.11 -63.16
CA GLY A 56 -8.47 -35.64 -62.56
C GLY A 56 -8.44 -34.12 -62.39
N LEU A 57 -8.81 -33.38 -63.43
CA LEU A 57 -8.91 -31.92 -63.37
C LEU A 57 -9.91 -31.43 -62.29
N ARG A 58 -11.09 -32.07 -62.26
CA ARG A 58 -12.14 -31.77 -61.30
C ARG A 58 -11.66 -31.99 -59.86
N ARG A 59 -10.95 -33.11 -59.59
CA ARG A 59 -10.38 -33.39 -58.25
C ARG A 59 -9.38 -32.35 -57.81
N GLU A 60 -8.49 -31.92 -58.67
CA GLU A 60 -7.52 -30.86 -58.33
C GLU A 60 -8.19 -29.54 -57.99
N LEU A 61 -9.22 -29.16 -58.72
CA LEU A 61 -10.02 -27.95 -58.47
C LEU A 61 -10.77 -28.05 -57.11
N LEU A 62 -11.30 -29.24 -56.78
CA LEU A 62 -11.94 -29.46 -55.45
C LEU A 62 -10.94 -29.39 -54.29
N GLU A 63 -9.71 -29.85 -54.48
CA GLU A 63 -8.66 -29.70 -53.49
C GLU A 63 -8.30 -28.23 -53.26
N PHE A 64 -8.25 -27.40 -54.31
CA PHE A 64 -8.10 -25.93 -54.15
C PHE A 64 -9.29 -25.32 -53.42
N GLY A 65 -10.52 -25.74 -53.73
CA GLY A 65 -11.73 -25.29 -53.05
C GLY A 65 -11.68 -25.51 -51.57
N ALA A 66 -11.29 -26.72 -51.14
CA ALA A 66 -11.15 -27.01 -49.71
C ALA A 66 -10.09 -26.15 -49.01
N ILE A 67 -8.99 -25.78 -49.73
CA ILE A 67 -7.97 -24.86 -49.22
C ILE A 67 -8.55 -23.47 -49.03
N VAL A 68 -9.32 -22.97 -50.00
CA VAL A 68 -9.98 -21.66 -49.98
C VAL A 68 -10.98 -21.57 -48.84
N ASP A 69 -11.80 -22.62 -48.65
CA ASP A 69 -12.79 -22.64 -47.56
C ASP A 69 -12.11 -22.65 -46.19
N GLY A 70 -11.03 -23.43 -46.03
CA GLY A 70 -10.26 -23.40 -44.81
C GLY A 70 -9.64 -22.00 -44.49
N ALA A 71 -9.13 -21.34 -45.52
CA ALA A 71 -8.60 -19.99 -45.41
C ALA A 71 -9.67 -18.99 -45.02
N ALA A 72 -10.88 -19.10 -45.56
CA ALA A 72 -11.98 -18.20 -45.28
C ALA A 72 -12.42 -18.25 -43.81
N ILE A 73 -12.58 -19.45 -43.26
CA ILE A 73 -13.00 -19.62 -41.84
C ILE A 73 -12.06 -18.87 -40.89
N VAL A 74 -10.78 -18.96 -41.14
CA VAL A 74 -9.84 -18.35 -40.22
C VAL A 74 -9.63 -16.85 -40.47
N ALA A 75 -9.83 -16.38 -41.68
CA ALA A 75 -9.88 -14.95 -41.91
C ALA A 75 -11.05 -14.28 -41.17
N GLU A 76 -12.22 -14.93 -41.20
CA GLU A 76 -13.38 -14.47 -40.42
C GLU A 76 -13.08 -14.48 -38.90
N LEU A 77 -12.49 -15.56 -38.38
CA LEU A 77 -12.09 -15.65 -36.98
C LEU A 77 -11.07 -14.57 -36.62
N ASN A 78 -10.07 -14.39 -37.45
CA ASN A 78 -9.04 -13.37 -37.23
C ASN A 78 -9.62 -11.96 -37.20
N THR A 79 -10.51 -11.64 -38.12
CA THR A 79 -11.20 -10.33 -38.16
C THR A 79 -12.04 -10.10 -36.92
N ALA A 80 -12.77 -11.10 -36.45
CA ALA A 80 -13.56 -11.01 -35.22
C ALA A 80 -12.67 -10.84 -33.98
N GLN A 81 -11.54 -11.55 -33.91
CA GLN A 81 -10.59 -11.43 -32.80
C GLN A 81 -9.92 -10.06 -32.78
N LEU A 82 -9.52 -9.52 -33.95
CA LEU A 82 -8.95 -8.16 -34.03
C LEU A 82 -9.96 -7.09 -33.60
N ALA A 83 -11.21 -7.20 -34.07
CA ALA A 83 -12.28 -6.28 -33.67
C ALA A 83 -12.52 -6.31 -32.15
N SER A 84 -12.57 -7.50 -31.56
CA SER A 84 -12.70 -7.67 -30.11
C SER A 84 -11.51 -7.04 -29.37
N LEU A 85 -10.28 -7.25 -29.84
CA LEU A 85 -9.07 -6.72 -29.26
C LEU A 85 -9.07 -5.18 -29.27
N VAL A 86 -9.48 -4.56 -30.38
CA VAL A 86 -9.58 -3.08 -30.49
C VAL A 86 -10.61 -2.54 -29.49
N VAL A 87 -11.75 -3.21 -29.32
CA VAL A 87 -12.76 -2.82 -28.33
C VAL A 87 -12.19 -2.95 -26.92
N ASN A 88 -11.61 -4.11 -26.59
CA ASN A 88 -11.04 -4.35 -25.27
C ASN A 88 -9.95 -3.34 -24.93
N THR A 89 -9.10 -2.97 -25.89
CA THR A 89 -8.02 -1.99 -25.67
C THR A 89 -8.57 -0.59 -25.40
N LYS A 90 -9.64 -0.17 -26.08
CA LYS A 90 -10.32 1.11 -25.80
C LYS A 90 -10.94 1.13 -24.41
N GLU A 91 -11.56 0.03 -24.01
CA GLU A 91 -12.11 -0.10 -22.66
C GLU A 91 -11.03 -0.18 -21.59
N GLN A 92 -9.88 -0.82 -21.88
CA GLN A 92 -8.71 -0.77 -21.00
C GLN A 92 -8.17 0.65 -20.83
N GLN A 93 -8.12 1.44 -21.89
CA GLN A 93 -7.71 2.85 -21.81
C GLN A 93 -8.62 3.63 -20.86
N ALA A 94 -9.94 3.45 -20.93
CA ALA A 94 -10.87 4.10 -20.02
C ALA A 94 -10.68 3.67 -18.56
N VAL A 95 -10.34 2.40 -18.32
CA VAL A 95 -10.00 1.87 -16.99
C VAL A 95 -8.70 2.49 -16.47
N VAL A 96 -7.68 2.61 -17.33
CA VAL A 96 -6.39 3.26 -17.02
C VAL A 96 -6.60 4.74 -16.67
N ASP A 97 -7.39 5.47 -17.44
CA ASP A 97 -7.68 6.89 -17.19
C ASP A 97 -8.42 7.09 -15.84
N SER A 98 -9.36 6.19 -15.53
CA SER A 98 -10.07 6.20 -14.25
C SER A 98 -9.12 5.88 -13.08
N ALA A 99 -8.25 4.89 -13.24
CA ALA A 99 -7.24 4.54 -12.25
C ALA A 99 -6.24 5.68 -12.00
N ALA A 100 -5.76 6.33 -13.06
CA ALA A 100 -4.88 7.50 -12.97
C ALA A 100 -5.53 8.64 -12.17
N SER A 101 -6.81 8.92 -12.42
CA SER A 101 -7.56 9.94 -11.68
C SER A 101 -7.70 9.61 -10.20
N ALA A 102 -8.02 8.36 -9.86
CA ALA A 102 -8.14 7.91 -8.48
C ALA A 102 -6.77 7.91 -7.76
N ILE A 103 -5.69 7.53 -8.43
CA ILE A 103 -4.32 7.60 -7.91
C ILE A 103 -3.94 9.03 -7.57
N ALA A 104 -4.24 9.99 -8.47
CA ALA A 104 -3.98 11.40 -8.23
C ALA A 104 -4.79 11.96 -7.05
N GLU A 105 -5.96 11.40 -6.77
CA GLU A 105 -6.76 11.74 -5.58
C GLU A 105 -6.11 11.19 -4.30
N VAL A 106 -5.69 9.93 -4.32
CA VAL A 106 -4.99 9.29 -3.19
C VAL A 106 -3.66 9.99 -2.90
N ASP A 107 -2.89 10.38 -3.92
CA ASP A 107 -1.62 11.09 -3.76
C ASP A 107 -1.82 12.46 -3.10
N ARG A 108 -2.81 13.24 -3.56
CA ARG A 108 -3.17 14.50 -2.90
C ARG A 108 -3.61 14.29 -1.45
N GLY A 109 -4.37 13.23 -1.19
CA GLY A 109 -4.77 12.84 0.16
C GLY A 109 -3.57 12.46 1.02
N ALA A 110 -2.60 11.69 0.52
CA ALA A 110 -1.39 11.31 1.25
C ALA A 110 -0.52 12.53 1.59
N ALA A 111 -0.36 13.45 0.65
CA ALA A 111 0.35 14.71 0.88
C ALA A 111 -0.35 15.55 1.97
N HIS A 112 -1.68 15.64 1.92
CA HIS A 112 -2.46 16.37 2.92
C HIS A 112 -2.39 15.72 4.32
N VAL A 113 -2.44 14.39 4.37
CA VAL A 113 -2.23 13.63 5.63
C VAL A 113 -0.84 13.89 6.20
N ALA A 114 0.20 13.90 5.38
CA ALA A 114 1.57 14.19 5.82
C ALA A 114 1.71 15.60 6.38
N GLU A 115 1.18 16.62 5.67
CA GLU A 115 1.17 18.02 6.11
C GLU A 115 0.40 18.19 7.42
N THR A 116 -0.79 17.59 7.52
CA THR A 116 -1.62 17.67 8.73
C THR A 116 -0.96 16.96 9.91
N ALA A 117 -0.29 15.81 9.68
CA ALA A 117 0.47 15.10 10.70
C ALA A 117 1.65 15.90 11.22
N GLU A 118 2.36 16.66 10.37
CA GLU A 118 3.43 17.57 10.78
C GLU A 118 2.87 18.74 11.60
N GLY A 119 1.77 19.32 11.16
CA GLY A 119 1.04 20.35 11.91
C GLY A 119 0.54 19.84 13.28
N LEU A 120 0.02 18.62 13.33
CA LEU A 120 -0.37 17.96 14.58
C LEU A 120 0.82 17.77 15.52
N ARG A 121 1.97 17.35 15.02
CA ARG A 121 3.19 17.19 15.83
C ARG A 121 3.63 18.51 16.47
N ALA A 122 3.56 19.61 15.73
CA ALA A 122 3.87 20.94 16.26
C ALA A 122 2.91 21.34 17.39
N VAL A 123 1.60 21.18 17.20
CA VAL A 123 0.60 21.49 18.21
C VAL A 123 0.73 20.56 19.43
N THR A 124 0.94 19.26 19.21
CA THR A 124 1.16 18.28 20.29
C THR A 124 2.37 18.64 21.15
N SER A 125 3.45 19.12 20.55
CA SER A 125 4.63 19.62 21.26
C SER A 125 4.29 20.85 22.13
N THR A 126 3.43 21.76 21.62
CA THR A 126 2.94 22.93 22.37
C THR A 126 2.08 22.47 23.55
N VAL A 127 1.14 21.55 23.31
CA VAL A 127 0.29 20.97 24.37
C VAL A 127 1.13 20.27 25.44
N ALA A 128 2.16 19.51 25.08
CA ALA A 128 3.08 18.86 26.03
C ALA A 128 3.80 19.88 26.90
N THR A 129 4.31 20.96 26.30
CA THR A 129 4.97 22.06 27.04
C THR A 129 3.99 22.80 27.99
N SER A 130 2.79 23.04 27.50
CA SER A 130 1.73 23.69 28.31
C SER A 130 1.24 22.78 29.44
N THR A 131 1.20 21.46 29.23
CA THR A 131 0.88 20.47 30.27
C THR A 131 1.94 20.50 31.37
N THR A 132 3.23 20.53 31.03
CA THR A 132 4.32 20.66 32.00
C THR A 132 4.26 21.97 32.79
N SER A 133 3.90 23.08 32.12
CA SER A 133 3.66 24.36 32.79
C SER A 133 2.49 24.33 33.76
N TYR A 134 1.41 23.67 33.37
CA TYR A 134 0.25 23.42 34.20
C TYR A 134 0.61 22.58 35.44
N GLU A 135 1.36 21.48 35.27
CA GLU A 135 1.83 20.64 36.38
C GLU A 135 2.68 21.45 37.38
N SER A 136 3.65 22.21 36.87
CA SER A 136 4.49 23.08 37.69
C SER A 136 3.65 24.16 38.41
N GLY A 137 2.60 24.64 37.76
CA GLY A 137 1.66 25.57 38.40
C GLY A 137 0.92 24.95 39.58
N ILE A 138 0.37 23.74 39.42
CA ILE A 138 -0.27 23.00 40.50
C ILE A 138 0.69 22.77 41.66
N GLU A 139 1.92 22.34 41.37
CA GLU A 139 2.95 22.15 42.42
C GLU A 139 3.21 23.44 43.23
N ARG A 140 3.23 24.62 42.57
CA ARG A 140 3.36 25.90 43.26
C ARG A 140 2.18 26.21 44.14
N VAL A 141 0.95 25.92 43.65
CA VAL A 141 -0.28 26.10 44.46
C VAL A 141 -0.26 25.20 45.67
N ILE A 142 0.10 23.91 45.52
CA ILE A 142 0.20 22.97 46.64
C ILE A 142 1.26 23.44 47.65
N ALA A 143 2.40 23.93 47.19
CA ALA A 143 3.43 24.46 48.07
C ALA A 143 2.98 25.74 48.83
N ALA A 144 2.22 26.64 48.16
CA ALA A 144 1.62 27.80 48.79
C ALA A 144 0.57 27.41 49.83
N LEU A 145 -0.22 26.38 49.50
CA LEU A 145 -1.23 25.81 50.40
C LEU A 145 -0.60 25.18 51.63
N GLY A 146 0.52 24.47 51.46
CA GLY A 146 1.28 23.90 52.57
C GLY A 146 1.75 24.99 53.59
N ARG A 147 2.14 26.17 53.06
CA ARG A 147 2.48 27.33 53.92
C ARG A 147 1.25 27.90 54.65
N LEU A 148 0.13 28.01 53.92
CA LEU A 148 -1.12 28.49 54.52
C LEU A 148 -1.62 27.51 55.59
N ARG A 149 -1.56 26.22 55.36
CA ARG A 149 -1.91 25.20 56.32
C ARG A 149 -1.07 25.30 57.62
N ALA A 150 0.24 25.42 57.52
CA ALA A 150 1.12 25.60 58.65
C ALA A 150 0.76 26.86 59.47
N THR A 151 0.42 27.96 58.76
CA THR A 151 0.00 29.19 59.37
C THR A 151 -1.34 29.06 60.10
N VAL A 152 -2.31 28.30 59.55
CA VAL A 152 -3.61 28.03 60.19
C VAL A 152 -3.43 27.07 61.39
N GLU A 153 -2.52 26.13 61.34
CA GLU A 153 -2.15 25.25 62.45
C GLU A 153 -1.54 26.02 63.59
N ASP A 154 -0.60 26.96 63.31
CA ASP A 154 -0.03 27.87 64.29
C ASP A 154 -1.10 28.73 64.94
N ALA A 155 -2.04 29.25 64.14
CA ALA A 155 -3.19 30.02 64.67
C ALA A 155 -4.05 29.16 65.60
N SER A 156 -4.24 27.90 65.32
CA SER A 156 -5.01 26.98 66.19
C SER A 156 -4.33 26.81 67.53
N ALA A 157 -3.01 26.69 67.60
CA ALA A 157 -2.25 26.59 68.84
C ALA A 157 -2.45 27.84 69.74
N PHE A 158 -2.46 29.02 69.15
CA PHE A 158 -2.72 30.27 69.89
C PHE A 158 -4.19 30.38 70.36
N ALA A 159 -5.16 29.93 69.60
CA ALA A 159 -6.56 29.91 70.03
C ALA A 159 -6.76 29.03 71.29
N VAL A 160 -6.17 27.81 71.26
CA VAL A 160 -6.19 26.85 72.39
C VAL A 160 -5.50 27.46 73.62
N ALA A 161 -4.37 28.14 73.48
CA ALA A 161 -3.66 28.81 74.58
C ALA A 161 -4.50 29.91 75.19
N THR A 162 -5.27 30.71 74.39
CA THR A 162 -6.16 31.79 74.85
C THR A 162 -7.36 31.20 75.60
N GLU A 163 -7.93 30.10 75.11
CA GLU A 163 -9.08 29.42 75.73
C GLU A 163 -8.67 28.80 77.08
N THR A 164 -7.52 28.12 77.10
CA THR A 164 -6.96 27.56 78.35
C THR A 164 -6.69 28.63 79.42
N GLY A 165 -6.12 29.76 78.97
CA GLY A 165 -5.92 30.91 79.83
C GLY A 165 -7.24 31.48 80.34
N SER A 166 -8.20 31.69 79.51
CA SER A 166 -9.52 32.21 79.83
C SER A 166 -10.26 31.37 80.89
N SER A 167 -10.20 30.05 80.76
CA SER A 167 -10.88 29.13 81.72
C SER A 167 -10.37 29.27 83.16
N GLY A 168 -9.05 29.64 83.38
CA GLY A 168 -8.43 29.84 84.66
C GLY A 168 -8.96 31.06 85.42
N ILE A 169 -9.44 32.10 84.72
CA ILE A 169 -9.86 33.34 85.26
C ILE A 169 -11.12 33.17 86.17
N VAL A 170 -12.03 32.31 85.85
CA VAL A 170 -13.30 32.08 86.61
C VAL A 170 -13.00 31.68 88.05
N ALA A 171 -12.11 30.74 88.27
CA ALA A 171 -11.76 30.24 89.61
C ALA A 171 -11.11 31.32 90.45
N PHE A 172 -10.32 32.14 89.82
CA PHE A 172 -9.72 33.28 90.56
C PHE A 172 -10.75 34.34 90.84
N LEU A 173 -11.66 34.70 89.98
CA LEU A 173 -12.73 35.71 90.25
C LEU A 173 -13.64 35.22 91.36
N GLU A 174 -14.02 33.97 91.43
CA GLU A 174 -14.79 33.44 92.56
C GLU A 174 -14.02 33.53 93.87
N ARG A 175 -12.71 33.34 93.85
CA ARG A 175 -11.87 33.54 95.06
C ARG A 175 -11.82 34.97 95.45
N LEU A 176 -11.65 35.91 94.57
CA LEU A 176 -11.63 37.35 94.83
C LEU A 176 -12.95 37.80 95.44
N GLN A 177 -14.10 37.36 94.81
CA GLN A 177 -15.44 37.69 95.35
C GLN A 177 -15.64 37.17 96.81
N ARG A 178 -15.18 35.94 97.05
CA ARG A 178 -15.23 35.42 98.45
C ARG A 178 -14.41 36.26 99.40
N ILE A 179 -13.18 36.62 99.07
CA ILE A 179 -12.28 37.46 99.86
C ILE A 179 -12.93 38.81 100.11
N ALA A 180 -13.45 39.47 99.09
CA ALA A 180 -14.08 40.77 99.18
C ALA A 180 -15.33 40.76 100.08
N ARG A 181 -16.18 39.68 100.00
CA ARG A 181 -17.33 39.43 100.89
C ARG A 181 -16.91 39.22 102.33
N GLN A 182 -15.79 38.44 102.58
CA GLN A 182 -15.25 38.31 103.95
C GLN A 182 -14.69 39.62 104.52
N ALA A 183 -13.95 40.39 103.75
CA ALA A 183 -13.44 41.65 104.17
C ALA A 183 -14.57 42.65 104.48
N ARG A 184 -15.63 42.63 103.68
CA ARG A 184 -16.85 43.41 103.91
C ARG A 184 -17.60 43.06 105.26
N LEU A 185 -17.73 41.74 105.47
CA LEU A 185 -18.29 41.32 106.73
C LEU A 185 -17.43 41.66 107.94
N LEU A 186 -16.12 41.51 107.85
CA LEU A 186 -15.26 41.90 108.95
C LEU A 186 -15.25 43.43 109.18
N ALA A 187 -15.36 44.23 108.13
CA ALA A 187 -15.47 45.70 108.26
C ALA A 187 -16.80 46.08 108.85
N ILE A 188 -17.93 45.40 108.54
CA ILE A 188 -19.17 45.65 109.21
C ILE A 188 -19.09 45.26 110.69
N ASN A 189 -18.49 44.17 111.05
CA ASN A 189 -18.32 43.69 112.40
C ASN A 189 -17.38 44.68 113.16
N ALA A 190 -16.33 45.22 112.58
CA ALA A 190 -15.48 46.21 113.08
C ALA A 190 -16.21 47.56 113.39
N ALA A 191 -17.08 47.96 112.44
CA ALA A 191 -17.89 49.18 112.61
C ALA A 191 -18.88 49.06 113.74
N ILE A 192 -19.50 47.88 113.90
CA ILE A 192 -20.45 47.60 115.06
C ILE A 192 -19.61 47.65 116.39
N GLU A 193 -18.54 46.98 116.43
CA GLU A 193 -17.75 46.94 117.68
C GLU A 193 -17.14 48.31 118.00
N ALA A 194 -16.72 49.08 116.94
CA ALA A 194 -16.25 50.46 117.14
C ALA A 194 -17.39 51.41 117.68
N ALA A 195 -18.58 51.22 117.27
CA ALA A 195 -19.71 51.97 117.77
C ALA A 195 -20.01 51.68 119.24
N HIS A 196 -19.78 50.45 119.68
CA HIS A 196 -19.87 50.07 121.12
C HIS A 196 -18.86 50.74 122.03
N LEU A 197 -17.76 51.16 121.52
CA LEU A 197 -16.68 51.80 122.32
C LEU A 197 -16.87 53.36 122.46
N GLY A 198 -17.92 53.95 121.86
CA GLY A 198 -18.18 55.37 122.01
C GLY A 198 -17.07 56.23 121.34
N ASP A 199 -16.59 57.29 122.12
CA ASP A 199 -15.61 58.23 121.62
C ASP A 199 -14.24 57.62 121.30
N LEU A 200 -13.86 56.57 122.04
CA LEU A 200 -12.58 55.87 121.78
C LEU A 200 -12.65 55.03 120.43
N GLY A 201 -13.87 54.73 119.97
CA GLY A 201 -14.10 53.99 118.74
C GLY A 201 -14.13 54.84 117.45
N ARG A 202 -14.20 56.19 117.50
CA ARG A 202 -14.44 57.06 116.37
C ARG A 202 -13.42 56.88 115.24
N GLY A 203 -12.13 56.71 115.48
CA GLY A 203 -11.08 56.45 114.50
C GLY A 203 -11.31 55.12 113.85
N PHE A 204 -11.75 54.03 114.57
CA PHE A 204 -12.06 52.72 114.03
C PHE A 204 -13.31 52.68 113.10
N VAL A 205 -14.36 53.47 113.48
CA VAL A 205 -15.51 53.59 112.63
C VAL A 205 -15.17 54.17 111.29
N ILE A 206 -14.24 55.18 111.20
CA ILE A 206 -13.82 55.72 109.90
C ILE A 206 -13.11 54.66 109.06
N VAL A 207 -12.07 53.98 109.67
CA VAL A 207 -11.35 52.90 108.98
C VAL A 207 -12.28 51.74 108.55
N ALA A 208 -13.18 51.30 109.44
CA ALA A 208 -14.13 50.22 109.12
C ALA A 208 -15.06 50.59 107.97
N ASN A 209 -15.55 51.86 107.93
CA ASN A 209 -16.32 52.33 106.81
C ASN A 209 -15.55 52.44 105.50
N GLN A 210 -14.29 52.88 105.55
CA GLN A 210 -13.43 52.94 104.44
C GLN A 210 -13.15 51.51 103.93
N ILE A 211 -12.83 50.56 104.77
CA ILE A 211 -12.62 49.13 104.39
C ILE A 211 -13.92 48.51 103.77
N LYS A 212 -15.06 48.87 104.34
CA LYS A 212 -16.35 48.41 103.78
C LYS A 212 -16.61 49.00 102.38
N ALA A 213 -16.25 50.27 102.16
CA ALA A 213 -16.37 50.91 100.87
C ALA A 213 -15.41 50.27 99.83
N LEU A 214 -14.13 50.08 100.23
CA LEU A 214 -13.14 49.45 99.43
C LEU A 214 -13.49 47.98 99.08
N SER A 215 -13.99 47.19 100.07
CA SER A 215 -14.48 45.83 99.83
C SER A 215 -15.68 45.77 98.91
N THR A 216 -16.53 46.80 98.94
CA THR A 216 -17.66 46.95 98.01
C THR A 216 -17.14 47.23 96.59
N SER A 217 -16.22 48.18 96.49
CA SER A 217 -15.54 48.51 95.21
C SER A 217 -14.81 47.30 94.64
N THR A 218 -14.14 46.51 95.48
CA THR A 218 -13.48 45.25 95.03
C THR A 218 -14.47 44.30 94.48
N THR A 219 -15.66 44.17 95.16
CA THR A 219 -16.72 43.23 94.63
C THR A 219 -17.29 43.71 93.29
N GLU A 220 -17.51 45.00 93.10
CA GLU A 220 -17.97 45.61 91.86
C GLU A 220 -16.93 45.49 90.77
N SER A 221 -15.67 45.74 91.04
CA SER A 221 -14.56 45.57 90.12
C SER A 221 -14.42 44.09 89.73
N ALA A 222 -14.49 43.11 90.66
CA ALA A 222 -14.49 41.69 90.35
C ALA A 222 -15.69 41.26 89.46
N GLN A 223 -16.86 41.88 89.67
CA GLN A 223 -18.06 41.69 88.87
C GLN A 223 -17.84 42.20 87.43
N ASN A 224 -17.20 43.32 87.25
CA ASN A 224 -16.89 43.93 85.99
C ASN A 224 -15.85 43.06 85.22
N VAL A 225 -14.86 42.56 85.92
CA VAL A 225 -13.88 41.60 85.32
C VAL A 225 -14.64 40.32 84.90
N ALA A 226 -15.57 39.80 85.67
CA ALA A 226 -16.39 38.66 85.30
C ALA A 226 -17.22 38.92 84.04
N THR A 227 -17.75 40.06 83.86
CA THR A 227 -18.50 40.44 82.62
C THR A 227 -17.55 40.52 81.44
N ILE A 228 -16.39 41.15 81.59
CA ILE A 228 -15.36 41.23 80.52
C ILE A 228 -14.82 39.85 80.20
N HIS A 229 -14.63 38.98 81.21
CA HIS A 229 -14.23 37.63 81.02
C HIS A 229 -15.24 36.81 80.12
N LYS A 230 -16.51 37.03 80.32
CA LYS A 230 -17.58 36.38 79.48
C LYS A 230 -17.49 36.87 78.02
N GLU A 231 -17.23 38.21 77.84
CA GLU A 231 -16.97 38.75 76.47
C GLU A 231 -15.72 38.17 75.87
N LEU A 232 -14.64 38.06 76.62
CA LEU A 232 -13.34 37.51 76.20
C LEU A 232 -13.46 36.02 75.80
N HIS A 233 -14.11 35.20 76.65
CA HIS A 233 -14.37 33.79 76.35
C HIS A 233 -15.18 33.65 75.08
N GLY A 234 -16.28 34.43 74.92
CA GLY A 234 -17.10 34.39 73.69
C GLY A 234 -16.34 34.80 72.44
N ALA A 235 -15.40 35.78 72.55
CA ALA A 235 -14.56 36.18 71.42
C ALA A 235 -13.54 35.06 71.10
N SER A 236 -12.90 34.46 72.10
CA SER A 236 -11.93 33.36 71.99
C SER A 236 -12.56 32.13 71.30
N THR A 237 -13.79 31.74 71.77
CA THR A 237 -14.50 30.62 71.15
C THR A 237 -14.80 30.87 69.66
N ARG A 238 -15.13 32.10 69.29
CA ARG A 238 -15.34 32.46 67.89
C ARG A 238 -14.07 32.33 67.05
N VAL A 239 -12.91 32.80 67.63
CA VAL A 239 -11.59 32.59 66.99
C VAL A 239 -11.31 31.11 66.76
N GLU A 240 -11.47 30.27 67.79
CA GLU A 240 -11.27 28.84 67.70
C GLU A 240 -12.09 28.19 66.59
N ASN A 241 -13.41 28.49 66.58
CA ASN A 241 -14.28 27.93 65.54
C ASN A 241 -13.89 28.39 64.13
N ALA A 242 -13.56 29.66 63.92
CA ALA A 242 -13.15 30.20 62.63
C ALA A 242 -11.84 29.58 62.15
N ILE A 243 -10.87 29.31 63.03
CA ILE A 243 -9.66 28.63 62.70
C ILE A 243 -9.90 27.17 62.36
N ARG A 244 -10.78 26.47 63.12
CA ARG A 244 -11.14 25.08 62.83
C ARG A 244 -11.83 24.97 61.47
N ASP A 245 -12.75 25.87 61.14
CA ASP A 245 -13.42 25.93 59.87
C ASP A 245 -12.43 26.20 58.72
N SER A 246 -11.50 27.13 58.92
CA SER A 246 -10.38 27.38 57.97
C SER A 246 -9.52 26.16 57.77
N ALA A 247 -9.13 25.45 58.82
CA ALA A 247 -8.35 24.21 58.69
C ALA A 247 -9.07 23.12 57.89
N GLY A 248 -10.37 22.93 58.15
CA GLY A 248 -11.20 21.98 57.40
C GLY A 248 -11.34 22.36 55.94
N THR A 249 -11.46 23.64 55.62
CA THR A 249 -11.54 24.14 54.23
C THR A 249 -10.20 23.98 53.49
N VAL A 250 -9.07 24.25 54.18
CA VAL A 250 -7.72 24.03 53.61
C VAL A 250 -7.47 22.58 53.28
N LEU A 251 -7.90 21.64 54.12
CA LEU A 251 -7.78 20.19 53.75
C LEU A 251 -8.61 19.82 52.53
N GLY A 252 -9.83 20.32 52.40
CA GLY A 252 -10.66 20.07 51.22
C GLY A 252 -10.10 20.74 49.94
N LEU A 253 -9.37 21.88 50.11
CA LEU A 253 -8.64 22.50 49.02
C LEU A 253 -7.45 21.66 48.54
N GLU A 254 -6.74 21.02 49.46
CA GLU A 254 -5.66 20.08 49.19
C GLU A 254 -6.14 18.89 48.37
N ASP A 255 -7.30 18.32 48.72
CA ASP A 255 -7.93 17.23 47.97
C ASP A 255 -8.30 17.63 46.56
N ASP A 256 -8.92 18.81 46.33
CA ASP A 256 -9.25 19.31 44.99
C ASP A 256 -8.01 19.49 44.11
N LEU A 257 -6.90 19.98 44.65
CA LEU A 257 -5.66 20.19 43.93
C LEU A 257 -4.95 18.86 43.61
N HIS A 258 -4.98 17.91 44.51
CA HIS A 258 -4.45 16.56 44.22
C HIS A 258 -5.25 15.83 43.13
N ALA A 259 -6.57 16.01 43.08
CA ALA A 259 -7.40 15.48 42.02
C ALA A 259 -7.04 16.10 40.67
N ALA A 260 -6.85 17.43 40.60
CA ALA A 260 -6.40 18.12 39.40
C ALA A 260 -4.98 17.68 38.96
N GLN A 261 -4.07 17.44 39.87
CA GLN A 261 -2.71 16.92 39.60
C GLN A 261 -2.75 15.53 38.99
N SER A 262 -3.60 14.63 39.53
CA SER A 262 -3.76 13.28 39.00
C SER A 262 -4.29 13.26 37.57
N GLY A 263 -5.20 14.16 37.20
CA GLY A 263 -5.71 14.37 35.86
C GLY A 263 -4.59 14.76 34.88
N SER A 264 -3.67 15.64 35.33
CA SER A 264 -2.53 16.06 34.50
C SER A 264 -1.53 14.95 34.22
N SER A 265 -1.14 14.18 35.22
CA SER A 265 -0.19 13.08 35.05
C SER A 265 -0.69 12.04 34.03
N ARG A 266 -2.00 11.74 34.04
CA ARG A 266 -2.62 10.87 33.04
C ARG A 266 -2.58 11.49 31.64
N SER A 267 -2.70 12.79 31.53
CA SER A 267 -2.59 13.51 30.25
C SER A 267 -1.21 13.39 29.62
N GLY A 268 -0.14 13.37 30.42
CA GLY A 268 1.22 13.14 29.95
C GLY A 268 1.45 11.73 29.34
N GLU A 269 0.74 10.71 29.81
CA GLU A 269 0.75 9.37 29.20
C GLU A 269 0.01 9.35 27.86
N LEU A 270 -1.19 9.93 27.84
CA LEU A 270 -1.99 10.04 26.63
C LEU A 270 -1.28 10.85 25.54
N MET A 271 -0.50 11.87 25.91
CA MET A 271 0.28 12.67 24.96
C MET A 271 1.36 11.85 24.27
N ARG A 272 2.02 10.92 24.95
CA ARG A 272 2.99 10.01 24.34
C ARG A 272 2.32 9.05 23.35
N ASP A 273 1.12 8.59 23.66
CA ASP A 273 0.32 7.76 22.75
C ASP A 273 -0.10 8.52 21.49
N ILE A 274 -0.45 9.77 21.62
CA ILE A 274 -0.79 10.67 20.52
C ILE A 274 0.43 10.91 19.64
N ASP A 275 1.58 11.26 20.21
CA ASP A 275 2.82 11.49 19.45
C ASP A 275 3.26 10.25 18.68
N SER A 276 3.14 9.06 19.30
CA SER A 276 3.37 7.79 18.61
C SER A 276 2.42 7.58 17.43
N ALA A 277 1.12 7.83 17.61
CA ALA A 277 0.12 7.69 16.54
C ALA A 277 0.35 8.68 15.39
N ILE A 278 0.76 9.91 15.69
CA ILE A 278 1.16 10.91 14.69
C ILE A 278 2.39 10.43 13.92
N GLY A 279 3.37 9.84 14.62
CA GLY A 279 4.56 9.24 14.02
C GLY A 279 4.23 8.13 13.04
N ASP A 280 3.33 7.24 13.42
CA ASP A 280 2.81 6.15 12.57
C ASP A 280 2.14 6.72 11.30
N VAL A 281 1.22 7.68 11.47
CA VAL A 281 0.50 8.33 10.36
C VAL A 281 1.46 9.02 9.39
N ALA A 282 2.42 9.81 9.89
CA ALA A 282 3.39 10.50 9.06
C ALA A 282 4.29 9.54 8.27
N THR A 283 4.75 8.46 8.92
CA THR A 283 5.57 7.42 8.28
C THR A 283 4.81 6.72 7.16
N ILE A 284 3.57 6.35 7.42
CA ILE A 284 2.69 5.70 6.44
C ILE A 284 2.40 6.64 5.26
N ALA A 285 2.09 7.90 5.52
CA ALA A 285 1.83 8.88 4.45
C ALA A 285 3.04 9.05 3.52
N ALA A 286 4.27 9.06 4.07
CA ALA A 286 5.49 9.10 3.28
C ALA A 286 5.71 7.82 2.45
N GLN A 287 5.45 6.64 3.02
CA GLN A 287 5.51 5.37 2.30
C GLN A 287 4.46 5.30 1.18
N GLN A 288 3.23 5.76 1.46
CA GLN A 288 2.17 5.82 0.47
C GLN A 288 2.56 6.69 -0.73
N SER A 289 3.14 7.86 -0.52
CA SER A 289 3.58 8.73 -1.62
C SER A 289 4.61 8.05 -2.52
N ALA A 290 5.55 7.28 -1.95
CA ALA A 290 6.51 6.50 -2.73
C ALA A 290 5.83 5.37 -3.52
N SER A 291 4.92 4.61 -2.90
CA SER A 291 4.17 3.54 -3.57
C SER A 291 3.24 4.09 -4.66
N LEU A 292 2.59 5.23 -4.43
CA LEU A 292 1.74 5.90 -5.40
C LEU A 292 2.51 6.37 -6.63
N SER A 293 3.75 6.83 -6.47
CA SER A 293 4.63 7.15 -7.60
C SER A 293 4.93 5.90 -8.45
N ALA A 294 5.14 4.74 -7.80
CA ALA A 294 5.33 3.47 -8.52
C ALA A 294 4.05 3.02 -9.24
N ILE A 295 2.89 3.17 -8.61
CA ILE A 295 1.59 2.87 -9.19
C ILE A 295 1.30 3.80 -10.39
N ALA A 296 1.55 5.10 -10.27
CA ALA A 296 1.36 6.07 -11.35
C ALA A 296 2.23 5.75 -12.58
N ASN A 297 3.51 5.44 -12.36
CA ASN A 297 4.40 4.97 -13.43
C ASN A 297 3.90 3.66 -14.06
N GLY A 298 3.39 2.74 -13.24
CA GLY A 298 2.79 1.50 -13.71
C GLY A 298 1.58 1.74 -14.61
N VAL A 299 0.70 2.63 -14.21
CA VAL A 299 -0.51 3.01 -14.97
C VAL A 299 -0.15 3.68 -16.30
N ASP A 300 0.89 4.52 -16.33
CA ASP A 300 1.40 5.13 -17.58
C ASP A 300 1.95 4.05 -18.54
N GLN A 301 2.71 3.09 -18.02
CA GLN A 301 3.17 1.94 -18.83
C GLN A 301 2.02 1.08 -19.35
N LEU A 302 0.96 0.88 -18.56
CA LEU A 302 -0.25 0.18 -19.00
C LEU A 302 -0.91 0.91 -20.19
N ALA A 303 -0.98 2.23 -20.15
CA ALA A 303 -1.48 3.04 -21.26
C ALA A 303 -0.65 2.87 -22.52
N HIS A 304 0.69 2.88 -22.41
CA HIS A 304 1.59 2.65 -23.53
C HIS A 304 1.42 1.27 -24.16
N HIS A 305 1.37 0.20 -23.35
CA HIS A 305 1.16 -1.15 -23.84
C HIS A 305 -0.21 -1.31 -24.53
N ALA A 306 -1.26 -0.71 -23.97
CA ALA A 306 -2.56 -0.72 -24.59
C ALA A 306 -2.55 -0.04 -25.97
N GLN A 307 -1.85 1.09 -26.10
CA GLN A 307 -1.68 1.78 -27.39
C GLN A 307 -0.86 0.96 -28.40
N ASP A 308 0.18 0.25 -27.94
CA ASP A 308 0.97 -0.62 -28.82
C ASP A 308 0.15 -1.77 -29.36
N ILE A 309 -0.69 -2.38 -28.51
CA ILE A 309 -1.64 -3.43 -28.89
C ILE A 309 -2.65 -2.89 -29.92
N ALA A 310 -3.23 -1.71 -29.67
CA ALA A 310 -4.18 -1.10 -30.60
C ALA A 310 -3.57 -0.85 -31.97
N ARG A 311 -2.36 -0.28 -32.01
CA ARG A 311 -1.62 -0.02 -33.27
C ARG A 311 -1.28 -1.31 -34.02
N ALA A 312 -0.86 -2.36 -33.31
CA ALA A 312 -0.59 -3.65 -33.93
C ALA A 312 -1.86 -4.32 -34.46
N ALA A 313 -2.98 -4.20 -33.74
CA ALA A 313 -4.28 -4.71 -34.19
C ALA A 313 -4.81 -3.96 -35.42
N GLU A 314 -4.64 -2.64 -35.50
CA GLU A 314 -4.99 -1.84 -36.67
C GLU A 314 -4.15 -2.25 -37.89
N ARG A 315 -2.80 -2.36 -37.77
CA ARG A 315 -1.94 -2.84 -38.83
C ARG A 315 -2.32 -4.24 -39.30
N ALA A 316 -2.65 -5.15 -38.36
CA ALA A 316 -3.14 -6.48 -38.70
C ALA A 316 -4.46 -6.45 -39.49
N GLY A 317 -5.37 -5.54 -39.17
CA GLY A 317 -6.62 -5.32 -39.87
C GLY A 317 -6.47 -4.77 -41.30
N GLU A 318 -5.47 -3.90 -41.51
CA GLU A 318 -5.18 -3.28 -42.82
C GLU A 318 -4.59 -4.25 -43.86
N LEU A 319 -4.14 -5.45 -43.45
CA LEU A 319 -3.50 -6.41 -44.35
C LEU A 319 -4.42 -7.03 -45.41
N GLY A 320 -5.68 -6.64 -45.51
CA GLY A 320 -6.60 -6.98 -46.60
C GLY A 320 -6.87 -8.48 -46.77
N LEU A 321 -6.73 -9.28 -45.69
CA LEU A 321 -6.92 -10.73 -45.73
C LEU A 321 -8.31 -11.13 -46.22
N SER A 322 -9.34 -10.45 -45.75
CA SER A 322 -10.72 -10.68 -46.15
C SER A 322 -10.96 -10.42 -47.64
N ASP A 323 -10.37 -9.38 -48.20
CA ASP A 323 -10.46 -9.05 -49.62
C ASP A 323 -9.73 -10.05 -50.52
N ALA A 324 -8.56 -10.52 -50.09
CA ALA A 324 -7.80 -11.54 -50.81
C ALA A 324 -8.60 -12.86 -50.86
N ILE A 325 -9.25 -13.24 -49.78
CA ILE A 325 -10.09 -14.47 -49.74
C ILE A 325 -11.36 -14.29 -50.54
N ALA A 326 -11.99 -13.10 -50.56
CA ALA A 326 -13.17 -12.82 -51.37
C ALA A 326 -12.85 -13.00 -52.86
N ARG A 327 -11.67 -12.53 -53.31
CA ARG A 327 -11.20 -12.73 -54.71
C ARG A 327 -11.03 -14.23 -55.01
N LEU A 328 -10.44 -15.00 -54.12
CA LEU A 328 -10.28 -16.44 -54.24
C LEU A 328 -11.65 -17.18 -54.37
N LYS A 329 -12.60 -16.86 -53.47
CA LYS A 329 -13.96 -17.42 -53.53
C LYS A 329 -14.64 -17.11 -54.85
N THR A 330 -14.46 -15.90 -55.39
CA THR A 330 -15.01 -15.48 -56.69
C THR A 330 -14.45 -16.31 -57.85
N THR A 331 -13.12 -16.59 -57.83
CA THR A 331 -12.47 -17.44 -58.84
C THR A 331 -12.97 -18.86 -58.74
N MET A 332 -13.10 -19.44 -57.55
CA MET A 332 -13.62 -20.78 -57.34
C MET A 332 -15.09 -20.92 -57.74
N ALA A 333 -15.91 -19.87 -57.49
CA ALA A 333 -17.34 -19.89 -57.88
C ALA A 333 -17.58 -19.99 -59.39
N ARG A 334 -16.56 -19.84 -60.21
CA ARG A 334 -16.66 -20.04 -61.68
C ARG A 334 -16.86 -21.53 -62.05
N TYR A 335 -16.53 -22.42 -61.10
CA TYR A 335 -16.60 -23.88 -61.38
C TYR A 335 -17.81 -24.55 -60.75
N ARG A 336 -18.46 -25.46 -61.50
CA ARG A 336 -19.49 -26.36 -60.98
C ARG A 336 -18.87 -27.75 -60.84
N LEU A 337 -18.44 -28.09 -59.62
CA LEU A 337 -17.66 -29.29 -59.36
C LEU A 337 -18.44 -30.42 -58.70
N GLY A 338 -19.53 -30.10 -58.00
CA GLY A 338 -20.31 -31.06 -57.21
C GLY A 338 -19.51 -31.64 -56.02
N GLU A 339 -19.99 -32.72 -55.44
CA GLU A 339 -19.30 -33.41 -54.34
C GLU A 339 -18.10 -34.23 -54.86
N PRO A 340 -17.03 -34.36 -54.01
CA PRO A 340 -15.83 -35.11 -54.39
C PRO A 340 -16.13 -36.61 -54.52
N ASP A 341 -15.71 -37.22 -55.63
CA ASP A 341 -15.73 -38.66 -55.82
C ASP A 341 -14.44 -39.27 -55.28
N VAL A 342 -14.53 -40.10 -54.26
CA VAL A 342 -13.42 -40.59 -53.40
C VAL A 342 -12.54 -41.66 -54.09
N ARG A 343 -12.83 -42.10 -55.31
CA ARG A 343 -12.29 -43.39 -55.80
C ARG A 343 -11.40 -43.35 -57.03
N THR A 344 -10.79 -42.33 -57.54
CA THR A 344 -9.97 -42.49 -58.75
C THR A 344 -8.64 -41.72 -58.67
N GLU A 345 -7.54 -42.47 -58.49
CA GLU A 345 -6.20 -42.03 -58.88
C GLU A 345 -6.08 -42.26 -60.37
N LEU A 346 -5.73 -41.25 -61.18
CA LEU A 346 -5.09 -41.48 -62.47
C LEU A 346 -4.61 -40.18 -63.13
N SER A 347 -3.28 -40.12 -63.35
CA SER A 347 -2.68 -39.34 -64.43
C SER A 347 -2.93 -40.08 -65.77
N VAL A 348 -3.73 -39.47 -66.61
CA VAL A 348 -3.90 -39.99 -67.98
C VAL A 348 -3.04 -39.16 -68.92
N ALA A 349 -2.15 -39.80 -69.66
CA ALA A 349 -1.40 -39.18 -70.72
C ALA A 349 -2.37 -38.69 -71.80
N ILE A 350 -2.45 -37.41 -72.01
CA ILE A 350 -3.25 -36.81 -73.10
C ILE A 350 -2.83 -37.38 -74.50
N ASP A 351 -1.54 -37.75 -74.54
CA ASP A 351 -0.95 -38.31 -75.74
C ASP A 351 -1.66 -39.62 -76.26
N ALA A 352 -2.36 -40.31 -75.38
CA ALA A 352 -3.15 -41.54 -75.73
C ALA A 352 -4.48 -41.19 -76.43
N LEU A 353 -4.91 -39.94 -76.45
CA LEU A 353 -6.14 -39.51 -77.07
C LEU A 353 -6.01 -39.35 -78.61
N PRO A 354 -7.08 -39.58 -79.40
CA PRO A 354 -7.06 -39.20 -80.78
C PRO A 354 -6.69 -37.76 -81.08
N ALA A 355 -6.00 -37.46 -82.16
CA ALA A 355 -5.40 -36.15 -82.41
C ALA A 355 -6.35 -34.97 -82.24
N GLY A 356 -7.56 -35.09 -82.77
CA GLY A 356 -8.58 -33.97 -82.60
C GLY A 356 -9.06 -33.79 -81.16
N VAL A 357 -9.32 -34.90 -80.45
CA VAL A 357 -9.74 -34.91 -79.06
C VAL A 357 -8.61 -34.47 -78.16
N ARG A 358 -7.35 -34.85 -78.46
CA ARG A 358 -6.12 -34.38 -77.78
C ARG A 358 -5.99 -32.85 -77.85
N ALA A 359 -6.22 -32.24 -79.03
CA ALA A 359 -6.16 -30.81 -79.20
C ALA A 359 -7.22 -30.08 -78.34
N ALA A 360 -8.47 -30.65 -78.23
CA ALA A 360 -9.49 -30.08 -77.36
C ALA A 360 -9.19 -30.29 -75.87
N ALA A 361 -8.65 -31.42 -75.50
CA ALA A 361 -8.19 -31.68 -74.11
C ALA A 361 -7.04 -30.76 -73.71
N GLU A 362 -6.10 -30.46 -74.62
CA GLU A 362 -5.04 -29.46 -74.39
C GLU A 362 -5.62 -28.06 -74.24
N ARG A 363 -6.62 -27.63 -75.00
CA ARG A 363 -7.31 -26.34 -74.81
C ARG A 363 -7.97 -26.29 -73.46
N LEU A 364 -8.71 -27.31 -73.01
CA LEU A 364 -9.27 -27.39 -71.69
C LEU A 364 -8.21 -27.31 -70.64
N ARG A 365 -7.12 -28.03 -70.78
CA ARG A 365 -5.95 -28.04 -69.86
C ARG A 365 -5.38 -26.64 -69.72
N VAL A 366 -5.12 -25.95 -70.85
CA VAL A 366 -4.59 -24.57 -70.86
C VAL A 366 -5.48 -23.62 -70.07
N VAL A 367 -6.82 -23.71 -70.21
CA VAL A 367 -7.76 -22.92 -69.44
C VAL A 367 -7.67 -23.24 -67.96
N VAL A 368 -7.72 -24.53 -67.62
CA VAL A 368 -7.63 -24.96 -66.22
C VAL A 368 -6.28 -24.61 -65.58
N ASP A 369 -5.17 -24.76 -66.31
CA ASP A 369 -3.81 -24.38 -65.84
C ASP A 369 -3.72 -22.86 -65.62
N GLY A 370 -4.34 -22.05 -66.50
CA GLY A 370 -4.42 -20.59 -66.31
C GLY A 370 -5.18 -20.21 -65.06
N ASP A 371 -6.37 -20.83 -64.88
CA ASP A 371 -7.19 -20.58 -63.68
C ASP A 371 -6.51 -21.12 -62.39
N GLN A 372 -5.81 -22.28 -62.44
CA GLN A 372 -5.02 -22.79 -61.30
C GLN A 372 -3.84 -21.91 -60.97
N ARG A 373 -3.15 -21.30 -61.97
CA ARG A 373 -2.12 -20.32 -61.76
C ARG A 373 -2.65 -19.10 -61.02
N GLU A 374 -3.81 -18.55 -61.49
CA GLU A 374 -4.49 -17.42 -60.85
C GLU A 374 -4.85 -17.76 -59.41
N MET A 375 -5.44 -18.95 -59.18
CA MET A 375 -5.79 -19.42 -57.83
C MET A 375 -4.56 -19.61 -56.91
N LEU A 376 -3.47 -20.23 -57.41
CA LEU A 376 -2.24 -20.40 -56.66
C LEU A 376 -1.61 -19.06 -56.30
N THR A 377 -1.54 -18.14 -57.25
CA THR A 377 -1.02 -16.77 -56.96
C THR A 377 -1.86 -16.07 -55.88
N ALA A 378 -3.18 -16.18 -55.93
CA ALA A 378 -4.04 -15.61 -54.91
C ALA A 378 -3.92 -16.31 -53.57
N ILE A 379 -3.75 -17.67 -53.54
CA ILE A 379 -3.49 -18.39 -52.28
C ILE A 379 -2.15 -18.00 -51.68
N MET A 380 -1.13 -17.82 -52.49
CA MET A 380 0.16 -17.32 -52.01
C MET A 380 0.05 -15.92 -51.43
N SER A 381 -0.70 -15.02 -52.10
CA SER A 381 -0.97 -13.70 -51.55
C SER A 381 -1.71 -13.79 -50.19
N VAL A 382 -2.69 -14.66 -50.05
CA VAL A 382 -3.36 -14.96 -48.78
C VAL A 382 -2.35 -15.47 -47.73
N ALA A 383 -1.50 -16.42 -48.11
CA ALA A 383 -0.47 -16.95 -47.21
C ALA A 383 0.51 -15.87 -46.72
N VAL A 384 0.92 -14.93 -47.61
CA VAL A 384 1.74 -13.78 -47.25
C VAL A 384 0.99 -12.85 -46.25
N SER A 385 -0.27 -12.55 -46.52
CA SER A 385 -1.10 -11.73 -45.61
C SER A 385 -1.28 -12.41 -44.25
N ILE A 386 -1.47 -13.72 -44.21
CA ILE A 386 -1.53 -14.50 -42.96
C ILE A 386 -0.20 -14.46 -42.20
N ALA A 387 0.92 -14.60 -42.92
CA ALA A 387 2.24 -14.55 -42.29
C ALA A 387 2.54 -13.15 -41.69
N ARG A 388 2.20 -12.07 -42.38
CA ARG A 388 2.27 -10.69 -41.85
C ARG A 388 1.37 -10.51 -40.64
N ASN A 389 0.15 -10.97 -40.74
CA ASN A 389 -0.82 -10.94 -39.64
C ASN A 389 -0.29 -11.70 -38.41
N SER A 390 0.28 -12.89 -38.62
CA SER A 390 0.90 -13.68 -37.53
C SER A 390 2.06 -12.93 -36.85
N TYR A 391 2.81 -12.12 -37.56
CA TYR A 391 3.85 -11.26 -37.00
C TYR A 391 3.26 -10.18 -36.08
N GLU A 392 2.20 -9.48 -36.51
CA GLU A 392 1.53 -8.48 -35.68
C GLU A 392 0.92 -9.12 -34.42
N TRP A 393 0.34 -10.32 -34.54
CA TRP A 393 -0.15 -11.05 -33.38
C TRP A 393 0.96 -11.46 -32.39
N LYS A 394 2.16 -11.77 -32.87
CA LYS A 394 3.31 -12.00 -31.99
C LYS A 394 3.68 -10.74 -31.23
N ALA A 395 3.67 -9.59 -31.89
CA ALA A 395 3.89 -8.29 -31.24
C ALA A 395 2.81 -8.01 -30.17
N ILE A 396 1.54 -8.27 -30.51
CA ILE A 396 0.41 -8.17 -29.58
C ILE A 396 0.63 -9.09 -28.36
N ALA A 397 0.99 -10.35 -28.58
CA ALA A 397 1.23 -11.31 -27.48
C ALA A 397 2.36 -10.87 -26.54
N VAL A 398 3.44 -10.30 -27.08
CA VAL A 398 4.54 -9.74 -26.28
C VAL A 398 4.06 -8.55 -25.44
N SER A 399 3.32 -7.62 -26.05
CA SER A 399 2.76 -6.46 -25.34
C SER A 399 1.74 -6.87 -24.27
N LEU A 400 0.90 -7.89 -24.53
CA LEU A 400 -0.02 -8.45 -23.55
C LEU A 400 0.71 -9.11 -22.36
N GLY A 401 1.82 -9.81 -22.61
CA GLY A 401 2.68 -10.36 -21.57
C GLY A 401 3.30 -9.28 -20.67
N ALA A 402 3.80 -8.19 -21.27
CA ALA A 402 4.31 -7.05 -20.52
C ALA A 402 3.20 -6.35 -19.72
N LEU A 403 2.03 -6.16 -20.33
CA LEU A 403 0.84 -5.61 -19.70
C LEU A 403 0.40 -6.43 -18.48
N GLN A 404 0.39 -7.75 -18.59
CA GLN A 404 0.05 -8.65 -17.48
C GLN A 404 1.03 -8.48 -16.30
N THR A 405 2.34 -8.51 -16.59
CA THR A 405 3.38 -8.34 -15.56
C THR A 405 3.24 -6.99 -14.85
N GLN A 406 2.97 -5.94 -15.61
CA GLN A 406 2.78 -4.59 -15.06
C GLN A 406 1.52 -4.49 -14.20
N LEU A 407 0.41 -5.11 -14.62
CA LEU A 407 -0.82 -5.18 -13.84
C LEU A 407 -0.61 -5.90 -12.50
N GLU A 408 0.11 -7.03 -12.49
CA GLU A 408 0.44 -7.76 -11.27
C GLU A 408 1.27 -6.89 -10.31
N SER A 409 2.29 -6.20 -10.83
CA SER A 409 3.11 -5.27 -10.02
C SER A 409 2.28 -4.11 -9.46
N THR A 410 1.43 -3.51 -10.28
CA THR A 410 0.54 -2.40 -9.87
C THR A 410 -0.47 -2.86 -8.81
N THR A 411 -1.06 -4.05 -8.97
CA THR A 411 -1.99 -4.62 -7.98
C THR A 411 -1.32 -4.84 -6.63
N ASN A 412 -0.11 -5.37 -6.59
CA ASN A 412 0.65 -5.55 -5.35
C ASN A 412 0.93 -4.21 -4.65
N ALA A 413 1.30 -3.18 -5.41
CA ALA A 413 1.54 -1.85 -4.85
C ALA A 413 0.24 -1.19 -4.32
N ILE A 414 -0.90 -1.44 -4.97
CA ILE A 414 -2.23 -1.00 -4.48
C ILE A 414 -2.55 -1.69 -3.14
N GLU A 415 -2.33 -2.99 -3.03
CA GLU A 415 -2.57 -3.74 -1.78
C GLU A 415 -1.69 -3.23 -0.64
N GLU A 416 -0.41 -2.97 -0.89
CA GLU A 416 0.51 -2.40 0.09
C GLU A 416 0.07 -1.00 0.53
N THR A 417 -0.34 -0.15 -0.42
CA THR A 417 -0.83 1.21 -0.14
C THR A 417 -2.13 1.16 0.67
N ALA A 418 -3.06 0.25 0.35
CA ALA A 418 -4.30 0.08 1.08
C ALA A 418 -4.07 -0.41 2.51
N ALA A 419 -3.16 -1.38 2.71
CA ALA A 419 -2.78 -1.85 4.05
C ALA A 419 -2.16 -0.71 4.88
N GLY A 420 -1.32 0.13 4.28
CA GLY A 420 -0.80 1.34 4.93
C GLY A 420 -1.91 2.31 5.34
N ALA A 421 -2.86 2.59 4.45
CA ALA A 421 -4.00 3.46 4.74
C ALA A 421 -4.85 2.92 5.92
N GLU A 422 -5.04 1.62 5.99
CA GLU A 422 -5.77 0.97 7.09
C GLU A 422 -5.07 1.17 8.43
N VAL A 423 -3.75 1.02 8.48
CA VAL A 423 -2.94 1.27 9.69
C VAL A 423 -3.00 2.74 10.08
N ALA A 424 -2.92 3.68 9.13
CA ALA A 424 -3.08 5.12 9.38
C ALA A 424 -4.48 5.44 9.94
N GLY A 425 -5.52 4.77 9.43
CA GLY A 425 -6.89 4.88 9.95
C GLY A 425 -7.02 4.41 11.40
N VAL A 426 -6.39 3.29 11.76
CA VAL A 426 -6.36 2.80 13.15
C VAL A 426 -5.59 3.76 14.05
N ALA A 427 -4.43 4.27 13.63
CA ALA A 427 -3.64 5.24 14.38
C ALA A 427 -4.42 6.55 14.62
N SER A 428 -5.12 7.06 13.61
CA SER A 428 -5.98 8.25 13.72
C SER A 428 -7.13 8.05 14.71
N LYS A 429 -7.78 6.89 14.70
CA LYS A 429 -8.85 6.56 15.67
C LYS A 429 -8.31 6.49 17.09
N ARG A 430 -7.12 5.89 17.29
CA ARG A 430 -6.45 5.83 18.59
C ARG A 430 -6.12 7.23 19.09
N MET A 431 -5.53 8.06 18.25
CA MET A 431 -5.21 9.46 18.55
C MET A 431 -6.45 10.25 18.99
N ARG A 432 -7.55 10.15 18.24
CA ARG A 432 -8.83 10.80 18.59
C ARG A 432 -9.36 10.36 19.95
N ALA A 433 -9.32 9.07 20.26
CA ALA A 433 -9.76 8.53 21.55
C ALA A 433 -8.92 9.06 22.71
N SER A 434 -7.60 9.14 22.53
CA SER A 434 -6.69 9.72 23.54
C SER A 434 -6.93 11.21 23.73
N LEU A 435 -7.14 11.97 22.66
CA LEU A 435 -7.47 13.40 22.70
C LEU A 435 -8.81 13.68 23.41
N ASP A 436 -9.83 12.88 23.12
CA ASP A 436 -11.14 13.03 23.76
C ASP A 436 -11.08 12.70 25.26
N THR A 437 -10.28 11.69 25.64
CA THR A 437 -10.01 11.35 27.04
C THR A 437 -9.27 12.48 27.74
N MET A 438 -8.26 13.09 27.11
CA MET A 438 -7.55 14.27 27.64
C MET A 438 -8.48 15.46 27.81
N ARG A 439 -9.28 15.77 26.80
CA ARG A 439 -10.25 16.86 26.82
C ARG A 439 -11.19 16.70 28.01
N THR A 440 -11.70 15.49 28.24
CA THR A 440 -12.58 15.21 29.38
C THR A 440 -11.85 15.35 30.72
N GLY A 441 -10.63 14.85 30.82
CA GLY A 441 -9.77 14.98 32.00
C GLY A 441 -9.47 16.42 32.36
N PHE A 442 -9.09 17.25 31.38
CA PHE A 442 -8.88 18.68 31.62
C PHE A 442 -10.17 19.44 31.95
N GLY A 443 -11.32 19.00 31.39
CA GLY A 443 -12.61 19.52 31.81
C GLY A 443 -12.86 19.31 33.32
N SER A 444 -12.61 18.11 33.82
CA SER A 444 -12.68 17.79 35.24
C SER A 444 -11.74 18.62 36.10
N SER A 445 -10.49 18.80 35.64
CA SER A 445 -9.51 19.63 36.35
C SER A 445 -9.89 21.12 36.40
N VAL A 446 -10.57 21.64 35.39
CA VAL A 446 -11.13 23.02 35.45
C VAL A 446 -12.17 23.13 36.57
N ASP A 447 -13.06 22.15 36.67
CA ASP A 447 -14.11 22.15 37.73
C ASP A 447 -13.48 21.99 39.12
N GLU A 448 -12.42 21.24 39.28
CA GLU A 448 -11.67 21.07 40.52
C GLU A 448 -10.96 22.36 40.94
N LEU A 449 -10.30 23.04 40.02
CA LEU A 449 -9.68 24.33 40.25
C LEU A 449 -10.72 25.42 40.57
N GLN A 450 -11.89 25.37 39.97
CA GLN A 450 -12.99 26.28 40.30
C GLN A 450 -13.44 26.06 41.74
N ARG A 451 -13.64 24.85 42.19
CA ARG A 451 -13.97 24.52 43.60
C ARG A 451 -12.85 24.95 44.53
N ALA A 452 -11.60 24.77 44.14
CA ALA A 452 -10.46 25.21 44.90
C ALA A 452 -10.46 26.72 45.10
N LEU A 453 -10.72 27.54 44.08
CA LEU A 453 -10.85 29.00 44.15
C LEU A 453 -11.98 29.43 45.11
N GLU A 454 -13.16 28.77 45.04
CA GLU A 454 -14.27 29.05 45.95
C GLU A 454 -13.87 28.79 47.41
N ARG A 455 -13.16 27.68 47.69
CA ARG A 455 -12.66 27.36 49.03
C ARG A 455 -11.60 28.37 49.51
N VAL A 456 -10.70 28.81 48.63
CA VAL A 456 -9.72 29.84 48.94
C VAL A 456 -10.41 31.14 49.40
N LEU A 457 -11.50 31.54 48.74
CA LEU A 457 -12.28 32.71 49.12
C LEU A 457 -12.95 32.54 50.49
N VAL A 458 -13.46 31.33 50.79
CA VAL A 458 -14.03 31.03 52.12
C VAL A 458 -12.95 31.13 53.22
N VAL A 459 -11.77 30.55 52.97
CA VAL A 459 -10.65 30.64 53.93
C VAL A 459 -10.26 32.11 54.15
N ARG A 460 -10.17 32.93 53.11
CA ARG A 460 -9.86 34.35 53.22
C ARG A 460 -10.87 35.11 54.08
N GLU A 461 -12.16 34.86 53.81
CA GLU A 461 -13.24 35.49 54.58
C GLU A 461 -13.18 35.09 56.07
N THR A 462 -12.98 33.81 56.35
CA THR A 462 -12.91 33.25 57.69
C THR A 462 -11.65 33.78 58.44
N VAL A 463 -10.50 33.91 57.77
CA VAL A 463 -9.29 34.48 58.34
C VAL A 463 -9.49 35.98 58.64
N GLN A 464 -10.17 36.76 57.79
CA GLN A 464 -10.53 38.16 58.06
C GLN A 464 -11.48 38.31 59.22
N ALA A 465 -12.50 37.43 59.36
CA ALA A 465 -13.38 37.42 60.51
C ALA A 465 -12.59 37.10 61.82
N THR A 466 -11.62 36.22 61.75
CA THR A 466 -10.70 35.89 62.84
C THR A 466 -9.97 37.13 63.33
N GLU A 467 -9.48 38.01 62.46
CA GLU A 467 -8.82 39.26 62.84
C GLU A 467 -9.75 40.14 63.68
N THR A 468 -11.02 40.28 63.28
CA THR A 468 -12.02 41.02 64.04
C THR A 468 -12.26 40.46 65.43
N TYR A 469 -12.32 39.14 65.58
CA TYR A 469 -12.47 38.46 66.85
C TYR A 469 -11.25 38.59 67.75
N VAL A 470 -10.01 38.57 67.18
CA VAL A 470 -8.75 38.74 67.87
C VAL A 470 -8.66 40.18 68.37
N GLU A 471 -9.13 41.19 67.62
CA GLU A 471 -9.21 42.55 68.06
C GLU A 471 -10.18 42.74 69.29
N ALA A 472 -11.34 42.09 69.19
CA ALA A 472 -12.31 42.05 70.30
C ALA A 472 -11.73 41.39 71.56
N THR A 473 -10.99 40.31 71.45
CA THR A 473 -10.25 39.61 72.48
C THR A 473 -9.19 40.50 73.11
N THR A 474 -8.39 41.21 72.27
CA THR A 474 -7.34 42.13 72.73
C THR A 474 -7.95 43.28 73.49
N ALA A 475 -9.03 43.88 73.03
CA ALA A 475 -9.68 45.02 73.71
C ALA A 475 -10.32 44.59 75.03
N ALA A 476 -10.94 43.39 75.08
CA ALA A 476 -11.44 42.89 76.35
C ALA A 476 -10.36 42.56 77.35
N ALA A 477 -9.22 42.02 76.98
CA ALA A 477 -8.05 41.72 77.78
C ALA A 477 -7.48 43.09 78.39
N GLY A 478 -7.43 44.16 77.57
CA GLY A 478 -6.99 45.43 77.97
C GLY A 478 -7.89 46.13 79.04
N ARG A 479 -9.24 45.95 78.81
CA ARG A 479 -10.18 46.44 79.85
C ARG A 479 -10.07 45.67 81.13
N ALA A 480 -9.89 44.36 81.08
CA ALA A 480 -9.74 43.54 82.29
C ALA A 480 -8.45 43.89 83.05
N ALA A 481 -7.32 44.11 82.34
CA ALA A 481 -6.06 44.60 82.98
C ALA A 481 -6.24 45.88 83.73
N ALA A 482 -6.89 46.86 83.09
CA ALA A 482 -7.14 48.14 83.74
C ALA A 482 -8.01 48.04 85.07
N ILE A 483 -8.97 47.14 85.09
CA ILE A 483 -9.74 46.86 86.31
C ILE A 483 -8.93 46.13 87.38
N LEU A 484 -8.06 45.24 86.97
CA LEU A 484 -7.13 44.50 87.87
C LEU A 484 -6.15 45.46 88.52
N ASP A 485 -5.65 46.42 87.75
CA ASP A 485 -4.80 47.52 88.33
C ASP A 485 -5.57 48.32 89.42
N LEU A 486 -6.83 48.62 89.18
CA LEU A 486 -7.74 49.28 90.19
C LEU A 486 -7.91 48.42 91.45
N ILE A 487 -8.13 47.07 91.23
CA ILE A 487 -8.28 46.14 92.36
C ILE A 487 -6.99 46.03 93.16
N GLU A 488 -5.79 46.12 92.54
CA GLU A 488 -4.52 46.09 93.20
C GLU A 488 -4.30 47.40 94.02
N GLU A 489 -4.70 48.52 93.43
CA GLU A 489 -4.68 49.80 94.11
C GLU A 489 -5.55 49.78 95.43
N ILE A 490 -6.81 49.25 95.27
CA ILE A 490 -7.77 49.02 96.33
C ILE A 490 -7.18 48.10 97.43
N SER A 491 -6.54 47.05 97.00
CA SER A 491 -5.94 46.01 97.90
C SER A 491 -4.74 46.65 98.70
N SER A 492 -3.91 47.42 98.01
CA SER A 492 -2.80 48.16 98.63
C SER A 492 -3.31 49.16 99.63
N GLU A 493 -4.33 49.98 99.31
CA GLU A 493 -4.94 50.92 100.20
C GLU A 493 -5.58 50.24 101.44
N THR A 494 -6.26 49.04 101.11
CA THR A 494 -6.86 48.23 102.17
C THR A 494 -5.80 47.71 103.16
N THR A 495 -4.60 47.32 102.62
CA THR A 495 -3.50 46.87 103.45
C THR A 495 -2.93 47.97 104.28
N LEU A 496 -2.79 49.18 103.71
CA LEU A 496 -2.36 50.38 104.54
C LEU A 496 -3.36 50.80 105.62
N LEU A 497 -4.65 50.73 105.28
CA LEU A 497 -5.74 51.03 106.21
C LEU A 497 -5.82 50.01 107.35
N SER A 498 -5.62 48.70 107.02
CA SER A 498 -5.64 47.66 108.03
C SER A 498 -4.37 47.73 108.92
N PHE A 499 -3.21 48.14 108.37
CA PHE A 499 -2.01 48.42 109.15
C PHE A 499 -2.19 49.64 110.16
N ASN A 500 -2.78 50.69 109.62
CA ASN A 500 -3.10 51.89 110.48
C ASN A 500 -4.15 51.52 111.56
N ALA A 501 -5.10 50.67 111.23
CA ALA A 501 -6.10 50.13 112.20
C ALA A 501 -5.41 49.27 113.28
N ALA A 502 -4.43 48.43 112.88
CA ALA A 502 -3.65 47.62 113.83
C ALA A 502 -2.76 48.44 114.77
N ILE A 503 -2.17 49.53 114.29
CA ILE A 503 -1.41 50.51 115.11
C ILE A 503 -2.36 51.17 116.11
N GLU A 504 -3.51 51.65 115.64
CA GLU A 504 -4.49 52.38 116.54
C GLU A 504 -5.06 51.42 117.61
N ALA A 505 -5.31 50.12 117.17
CA ALA A 505 -5.71 49.00 118.06
C ALA A 505 -4.66 48.76 119.20
N ALA A 506 -3.35 48.77 118.81
CA ALA A 506 -2.25 48.66 119.83
C ALA A 506 -2.21 49.89 120.75
N HIS A 507 -2.56 51.14 120.29
CA HIS A 507 -2.61 52.30 121.11
C HIS A 507 -3.78 52.30 122.07
N ALA A 508 -4.92 51.65 121.71
CA ALA A 508 -6.09 51.51 122.54
C ALA A 508 -5.97 50.45 123.68
N GLY A 509 -4.82 49.77 123.83
CA GLY A 509 -4.58 48.76 124.83
C GLY A 509 -5.59 47.64 124.87
N ASP A 510 -6.02 47.14 126.08
CA ASP A 510 -6.92 46.04 126.20
C ASP A 510 -8.27 46.25 125.51
N ALA A 511 -8.77 47.53 125.47
CA ALA A 511 -9.95 47.81 124.71
C ALA A 511 -9.90 47.71 123.24
N GLY A 512 -8.62 47.70 122.66
CA GLY A 512 -8.33 47.56 121.20
C GLY A 512 -8.06 46.11 120.73
N SER A 513 -7.89 45.16 121.63
CA SER A 513 -7.52 43.74 121.33
C SER A 513 -8.33 43.05 120.22
N GLY A 514 -9.64 43.20 120.30
CA GLY A 514 -10.57 42.69 119.30
C GLY A 514 -10.35 43.26 117.89
N PHE A 515 -10.06 44.61 117.82
CA PHE A 515 -9.80 45.34 116.63
C PHE A 515 -8.46 44.93 115.94
N GLY A 516 -7.45 44.64 116.79
CA GLY A 516 -6.15 44.13 116.30
C GLY A 516 -6.27 42.83 115.55
N ILE A 517 -7.17 41.89 116.04
CA ILE A 517 -7.41 40.66 115.33
C ILE A 517 -8.09 40.92 114.02
N ILE A 518 -9.09 41.77 114.01
CA ILE A 518 -9.90 42.09 112.78
C ILE A 518 -9.00 42.83 111.74
N ALA A 519 -8.20 43.78 112.21
CA ALA A 519 -7.23 44.48 111.34
C ALA A 519 -6.25 43.57 110.66
N ASN A 520 -5.68 42.64 111.52
CA ASN A 520 -4.76 41.64 110.88
C ASN A 520 -5.45 40.66 109.88
N GLU A 521 -6.69 40.24 110.18
CA GLU A 521 -7.45 39.38 109.25
C GLU A 521 -7.81 40.14 107.96
N ILE A 522 -8.15 41.46 108.05
CA ILE A 522 -8.34 42.33 106.89
C ILE A 522 -7.03 42.49 106.10
N ARG A 523 -5.90 42.64 106.75
CA ARG A 523 -4.59 42.71 106.12
C ARG A 523 -4.28 41.42 105.33
N LEU A 524 -4.53 40.22 105.92
CA LEU A 524 -4.40 38.95 105.27
C LEU A 524 -5.29 38.78 104.04
N LEU A 525 -6.53 39.24 104.19
CA LEU A 525 -7.46 39.24 103.06
C LEU A 525 -7.10 40.20 101.95
N ALA A 526 -6.55 41.36 102.25
CA ALA A 526 -6.00 42.29 101.26
C ALA A 526 -4.76 41.76 100.57
N GLU A 527 -3.83 41.10 101.31
CA GLU A 527 -2.69 40.45 100.75
C GLU A 527 -3.14 39.26 99.78
N ALA A 528 -4.17 38.46 100.20
CA ALA A 528 -4.77 37.40 99.43
C ALA A 528 -5.48 37.92 98.19
N THR A 529 -6.03 39.16 98.23
CA THR A 529 -6.65 39.89 97.10
C THR A 529 -5.58 40.27 96.12
N SER A 530 -4.47 40.94 96.60
CA SER A 530 -3.35 41.33 95.75
C SER A 530 -2.73 40.13 95.06
N GLN A 531 -2.51 39.02 95.82
CA GLN A 531 -1.99 37.75 95.19
C GLN A 531 -2.92 37.20 94.13
N SER A 532 -4.24 37.21 94.34
CA SER A 532 -5.21 36.70 93.38
C SER A 532 -5.28 37.61 92.11
N THR A 533 -5.21 38.92 92.33
CA THR A 533 -5.18 39.97 91.31
C THR A 533 -3.97 39.77 90.39
N ALA A 534 -2.78 39.56 91.02
CA ALA A 534 -1.53 39.30 90.24
C ALA A 534 -1.60 38.02 89.42
N GLN A 535 -2.23 36.99 89.98
CA GLN A 535 -2.42 35.73 89.16
C GLN A 535 -3.33 35.96 88.00
N ILE A 536 -4.44 36.70 88.11
CA ILE A 536 -5.33 37.03 87.00
C ILE A 536 -4.60 37.94 85.99
N ALA A 537 -3.87 38.90 86.48
CA ALA A 537 -3.10 39.79 85.59
C ALA A 537 -2.08 39.03 84.74
N THR A 538 -1.42 38.03 85.29
CA THR A 538 -0.51 37.17 84.53
C THR A 538 -1.24 36.39 83.44
N VAL A 539 -2.41 35.90 83.73
CA VAL A 539 -3.27 35.23 82.74
C VAL A 539 -3.71 36.13 81.62
N ILE A 540 -4.21 37.34 81.99
CA ILE A 540 -4.67 38.42 81.09
C ILE A 540 -3.53 38.83 80.15
N GLU A 541 -2.32 39.02 80.68
CA GLU A 541 -1.15 39.37 79.86
C GLU A 541 -0.76 38.22 78.93
N GLY A 542 -0.92 36.92 79.39
CA GLY A 542 -0.75 35.76 78.53
C GLY A 542 -1.74 35.72 77.36
N ILE A 543 -3.05 36.04 77.65
CA ILE A 543 -4.03 36.16 76.58
C ILE A 543 -3.74 37.33 75.63
N ALA A 544 -3.34 38.53 76.20
CA ALA A 544 -3.00 39.66 75.31
C ALA A 544 -1.78 39.36 74.46
N SER A 545 -0.78 38.62 74.95
CA SER A 545 0.40 38.20 74.21
C SER A 545 -0.01 37.16 73.09
N ALA A 546 -0.80 36.12 73.43
CA ALA A 546 -1.36 35.15 72.47
C ALA A 546 -2.17 35.89 71.40
N SER A 547 -2.99 36.83 71.72
CA SER A 547 -3.81 37.62 70.80
C SER A 547 -2.94 38.47 69.84
N ARG A 548 -1.86 39.07 70.33
CA ARG A 548 -0.89 39.83 69.49
C ARG A 548 -0.20 38.86 68.49
N SER A 549 0.19 37.69 68.92
CA SER A 549 0.77 36.65 68.07
C SER A 549 -0.25 36.16 67.03
N MET A 550 -1.48 35.86 67.45
CA MET A 550 -2.60 35.47 66.59
C MET A 550 -2.84 36.49 65.49
N ARG A 551 -2.84 37.79 65.82
CA ARG A 551 -3.02 38.87 64.82
C ARG A 551 -1.97 38.80 63.74
N LYS A 552 -0.69 38.62 64.15
CA LYS A 552 0.43 38.48 63.18
C LYS A 552 0.23 37.26 62.29
N THR A 553 -0.16 36.14 62.85
CA THR A 553 -0.41 34.90 62.12
C THR A 553 -1.60 35.03 61.18
N SER A 554 -2.71 35.64 61.58
CA SER A 554 -3.87 35.94 60.73
C SER A 554 -3.52 36.86 59.55
N ALA A 555 -2.74 37.91 59.78
CA ALA A 555 -2.25 38.78 58.71
C ALA A 555 -1.37 38.03 57.69
N SER A 556 -0.53 37.09 58.18
CA SER A 556 0.24 36.22 57.30
C SER A 556 -0.66 35.29 56.50
N ALA A 557 -1.70 34.72 57.14
CA ALA A 557 -2.67 33.84 56.45
C ALA A 557 -3.46 34.59 55.35
N VAL A 558 -3.83 35.85 55.57
CA VAL A 558 -4.49 36.70 54.55
C VAL A 558 -3.59 36.85 53.33
N THR A 559 -2.28 37.16 53.55
CA THR A 559 -1.34 37.28 52.43
C THR A 559 -1.16 35.95 51.68
N GLN A 560 -0.94 34.84 52.39
CA GLN A 560 -0.79 33.51 51.80
C GLN A 560 -2.04 33.04 51.07
N THR A 561 -3.22 33.38 51.54
CA THR A 561 -4.49 33.08 50.83
C THR A 561 -4.57 33.87 49.52
N ALA A 562 -4.10 35.10 49.46
CA ALA A 562 -4.02 35.88 48.23
C ALA A 562 -2.99 35.27 47.25
N ASP A 563 -1.86 34.77 47.75
CA ASP A 563 -0.89 34.05 46.94
C ASP A 563 -1.48 32.79 46.35
N VAL A 564 -2.14 31.94 47.16
CA VAL A 564 -2.84 30.72 46.68
C VAL A 564 -3.90 31.05 45.66
N GLN A 565 -4.67 32.13 45.88
CA GLN A 565 -5.68 32.58 44.93
C GLN A 565 -5.08 32.93 43.58
N THR A 566 -4.00 33.73 43.57
CA THR A 566 -3.33 34.19 42.34
C THR A 566 -2.73 33.00 41.58
N GLU A 567 -1.97 32.13 42.23
CA GLU A 567 -1.39 30.93 41.62
C GLU A 567 -2.48 30.02 41.08
N THR A 568 -3.59 29.82 41.78
CA THR A 568 -4.72 29.00 41.32
C THR A 568 -5.39 29.58 40.07
N MET A 569 -5.55 30.91 39.99
CA MET A 569 -6.09 31.59 38.81
C MET A 569 -5.16 31.47 37.60
N ASP A 570 -3.85 31.57 37.81
CA ASP A 570 -2.86 31.39 36.76
C ASP A 570 -2.92 29.95 36.17
N VAL A 571 -3.01 28.96 37.05
CA VAL A 571 -3.19 27.54 36.67
C VAL A 571 -4.51 27.33 35.94
N GLN A 572 -5.60 27.93 36.38
CA GLN A 572 -6.90 27.89 35.72
C GLN A 572 -6.83 28.50 34.30
N SER A 573 -6.13 29.57 34.11
CA SER A 573 -5.94 30.22 32.82
C SER A 573 -5.14 29.31 31.89
N ALA A 574 -4.06 28.68 32.39
CA ALA A 574 -3.23 27.74 31.61
C ALA A 574 -4.03 26.54 31.13
N ILE A 575 -4.90 25.95 31.96
CA ILE A 575 -5.67 24.77 31.55
C ILE A 575 -6.80 25.13 30.56
N VAL A 576 -7.39 26.31 30.65
CA VAL A 576 -8.36 26.79 29.65
C VAL A 576 -7.66 26.96 28.27
N HIS A 577 -6.47 27.49 28.24
CA HIS A 577 -5.69 27.60 27.01
C HIS A 577 -5.36 26.19 26.42
N LEU A 578 -4.89 25.28 27.28
CA LEU A 578 -4.64 23.87 26.91
C LEU A 578 -5.84 23.20 26.27
N ARG A 579 -7.03 23.43 26.82
CA ARG A 579 -8.27 22.89 26.28
C ARG A 579 -8.56 23.40 24.87
N GLY A 580 -8.30 24.69 24.61
CA GLY A 580 -8.41 25.26 23.26
C GLY A 580 -7.47 24.60 22.24
N GLU A 581 -6.22 24.34 22.63
CA GLU A 581 -5.23 23.65 21.80
C GLU A 581 -5.64 22.19 21.51
N LEU A 582 -6.21 21.51 22.50
CA LEU A 582 -6.74 20.14 22.33
C LEU A 582 -7.93 20.09 21.38
N ASP A 583 -8.85 21.03 21.43
CA ASP A 583 -9.99 21.09 20.53
C ASP A 583 -9.48 21.26 19.06
N SER A 584 -8.51 22.12 18.83
CA SER A 584 -7.84 22.27 17.52
C SER A 584 -7.13 20.99 17.07
N THR A 585 -6.47 20.29 17.99
CA THR A 585 -5.79 19.03 17.70
C THR A 585 -6.79 17.92 17.33
N LEU A 586 -7.93 17.86 18.02
CA LEU A 586 -9.00 16.91 17.75
C LEU A 586 -9.66 17.14 16.38
N GLU A 587 -9.84 18.40 15.98
CA GLU A 587 -10.35 18.77 14.65
C GLU A 587 -9.42 18.25 13.56
N ARG A 588 -8.12 18.53 13.65
CA ARG A 588 -7.11 18.05 12.69
C ARG A 588 -7.00 16.52 12.66
N ALA A 589 -7.05 15.85 13.80
CA ALA A 589 -7.07 14.40 13.86
C ALA A 589 -8.31 13.80 13.19
N THR A 590 -9.43 14.50 13.24
CA THR A 590 -10.68 14.11 12.55
C THR A 590 -10.55 14.30 11.04
N GLU A 591 -9.91 15.36 10.60
CA GLU A 591 -9.59 15.62 9.20
C GLU A 591 -8.73 14.49 8.61
N VAL A 592 -7.64 14.11 9.30
CA VAL A 592 -6.79 12.97 8.89
C VAL A 592 -7.61 11.70 8.72
N ALA A 593 -8.46 11.34 9.70
CA ALA A 593 -9.29 10.16 9.62
C ALA A 593 -10.22 10.17 8.40
N THR A 594 -10.79 11.34 8.08
CA THR A 594 -11.70 11.51 6.94
C THR A 594 -10.97 11.33 5.62
N VAL A 595 -9.78 11.91 5.49
CA VAL A 595 -8.95 11.79 4.28
C VAL A 595 -8.49 10.34 4.07
N VAL A 596 -8.11 9.65 5.14
CA VAL A 596 -7.73 8.23 5.07
C VAL A 596 -8.91 7.35 4.62
N ASP A 597 -10.13 7.60 5.12
CA ASP A 597 -11.32 6.86 4.67
C ASP A 597 -11.61 7.12 3.17
N GLN A 598 -11.41 8.35 2.68
CA GLN A 598 -11.51 8.69 1.25
C GLN A 598 -10.44 7.97 0.41
N GLN A 599 -9.20 7.92 0.90
CA GLN A 599 -8.12 7.17 0.24
C GLN A 599 -8.45 5.68 0.10
N LEU A 600 -8.97 5.05 1.15
CA LEU A 600 -9.38 3.64 1.10
C LEU A 600 -10.46 3.39 0.06
N ALA A 601 -11.45 4.28 -0.05
CA ALA A 601 -12.49 4.18 -1.07
C ALA A 601 -11.91 4.34 -2.49
N ALA A 602 -11.00 5.29 -2.71
CA ALA A 602 -10.33 5.49 -4.00
C ALA A 602 -9.45 4.29 -4.37
N LEU A 603 -8.68 3.73 -3.44
CA LEU A 603 -7.86 2.53 -3.66
C LEU A 603 -8.71 1.30 -3.99
N ALA A 604 -9.88 1.15 -3.37
CA ALA A 604 -10.82 0.08 -3.71
C ALA A 604 -11.29 0.19 -5.18
N ASN A 605 -11.52 1.40 -5.69
CA ASN A 605 -11.86 1.63 -7.09
C ASN A 605 -10.69 1.27 -8.02
N VAL A 606 -9.47 1.67 -7.69
CA VAL A 606 -8.26 1.33 -8.48
C VAL A 606 -8.04 -0.18 -8.51
N ARG A 607 -8.21 -0.87 -7.39
CA ARG A 607 -8.13 -2.33 -7.30
C ARG A 607 -9.17 -3.01 -8.20
N SER A 608 -10.42 -2.60 -8.14
CA SER A 608 -11.48 -3.14 -9.00
C SER A 608 -11.18 -2.94 -10.49
N ALA A 609 -10.63 -1.76 -10.85
CA ALA A 609 -10.19 -1.47 -12.20
C ALA A 609 -9.06 -2.41 -12.66
N ALA A 610 -8.06 -2.66 -11.80
CA ALA A 610 -6.96 -3.57 -12.07
C ALA A 610 -7.44 -5.02 -12.26
N GLU A 611 -8.35 -5.51 -11.43
CA GLU A 611 -8.94 -6.86 -11.54
C GLU A 611 -9.67 -7.05 -12.89
N ILE A 612 -10.44 -6.06 -13.34
CA ILE A 612 -11.12 -6.07 -14.65
C ILE A 612 -10.08 -6.13 -15.77
N ALA A 613 -9.02 -5.31 -15.69
CA ALA A 613 -7.95 -5.28 -16.68
C ALA A 613 -7.22 -6.63 -16.78
N VAL A 614 -6.90 -7.27 -15.66
CA VAL A 614 -6.29 -8.62 -15.62
C VAL A 614 -7.17 -9.66 -16.33
N GLY A 615 -8.48 -9.63 -16.08
CA GLY A 615 -9.43 -10.56 -16.73
C GLY A 615 -9.41 -10.41 -18.25
N ARG A 616 -9.40 -9.17 -18.75
CA ARG A 616 -9.33 -8.87 -20.19
C ARG A 616 -8.02 -9.30 -20.82
N VAL A 617 -6.89 -8.97 -20.20
CA VAL A 617 -5.57 -9.35 -20.69
C VAL A 617 -5.45 -10.86 -20.83
N ARG A 618 -5.98 -11.65 -19.90
CA ARG A 618 -6.01 -13.11 -20.02
C ARG A 618 -6.81 -13.60 -21.23
N SER A 619 -7.98 -13.00 -21.46
CA SER A 619 -8.81 -13.32 -22.64
C SER A 619 -8.08 -12.99 -23.95
N ASP A 620 -7.46 -11.80 -24.02
CA ASP A 620 -6.75 -11.34 -25.20
C ASP A 620 -5.48 -12.16 -25.45
N THR A 621 -4.79 -12.58 -24.41
CA THR A 621 -3.62 -13.46 -24.50
C THR A 621 -4.02 -14.83 -25.07
N ALA A 622 -5.14 -15.39 -24.63
CA ALA A 622 -5.66 -16.65 -25.19
C ALA A 622 -5.97 -16.49 -26.68
N ALA A 623 -6.58 -15.37 -27.09
CA ALA A 623 -6.84 -15.06 -28.49
C ALA A 623 -5.53 -14.86 -29.29
N ALA A 624 -4.52 -14.20 -28.71
CA ALA A 624 -3.24 -13.96 -29.37
C ALA A 624 -2.41 -15.23 -29.60
N THR A 625 -2.57 -16.23 -28.76
CA THR A 625 -1.81 -17.51 -28.81
C THR A 625 -2.56 -18.64 -29.52
N ASP A 626 -3.67 -18.37 -30.21
CA ASP A 626 -4.45 -19.39 -30.93
C ASP A 626 -3.62 -20.10 -32.01
N THR A 627 -3.40 -21.40 -31.81
CA THR A 627 -2.57 -22.25 -32.68
C THR A 627 -3.14 -22.48 -34.07
N ARG A 628 -4.43 -22.23 -34.30
CA ARG A 628 -5.08 -22.34 -35.62
C ARG A 628 -4.45 -21.47 -36.68
N ARG A 629 -3.79 -20.37 -36.28
CA ARG A 629 -3.00 -19.50 -37.19
C ARG A 629 -1.80 -20.22 -37.79
N LEU A 630 -1.16 -21.11 -37.03
CA LEU A 630 -0.04 -21.91 -37.56
C LEU A 630 -0.48 -22.85 -38.67
N GLU A 631 -1.69 -23.43 -38.57
CA GLU A 631 -2.25 -24.29 -39.63
C GLU A 631 -2.47 -23.52 -40.92
N LEU A 632 -2.80 -22.24 -40.83
CA LEU A 632 -2.97 -21.37 -41.99
C LEU A 632 -1.66 -20.89 -42.57
N ALA A 633 -0.64 -20.69 -41.78
CA ALA A 633 0.71 -20.39 -42.30
C ALA A 633 1.21 -21.53 -43.26
N MET A 634 0.62 -22.73 -43.15
CA MET A 634 0.89 -23.84 -44.05
C MET A 634 -0.02 -23.89 -45.30
N LEU A 635 -0.84 -22.87 -45.50
CA LEU A 635 -1.76 -22.82 -46.66
C LEU A 635 -0.99 -22.91 -48.00
N GLY A 636 0.11 -22.18 -48.09
CA GLY A 636 1.04 -22.22 -49.23
C GLY A 636 1.56 -23.62 -49.50
N MET A 637 1.89 -24.39 -48.47
CA MET A 637 2.35 -25.78 -48.60
C MET A 637 1.28 -26.68 -49.27
N ARG A 638 0.04 -26.55 -48.84
CA ARG A 638 -1.06 -27.35 -49.43
C ARG A 638 -1.31 -26.95 -50.87
N ALA A 639 -1.30 -25.71 -51.20
CA ALA A 639 -1.50 -25.20 -52.55
C ALA A 639 -0.37 -25.64 -53.49
N HIS A 640 0.88 -25.52 -53.04
CA HIS A 640 2.03 -26.02 -53.81
C HIS A 640 2.03 -27.53 -54.01
N ALA A 641 1.56 -28.31 -53.05
CA ALA A 641 1.43 -29.75 -53.19
C ALA A 641 0.43 -30.16 -54.29
N VAL A 642 -0.66 -29.39 -54.43
CA VAL A 642 -1.61 -29.62 -55.52
C VAL A 642 -1.05 -29.17 -56.86
N ALA A 643 -0.41 -27.98 -56.90
CA ALA A 643 0.17 -27.43 -58.13
C ALA A 643 1.36 -28.27 -58.66
N ALA A 644 2.09 -28.96 -57.76
CA ALA A 644 3.25 -29.77 -58.14
C ALA A 644 2.91 -30.93 -59.08
N ARG A 645 1.65 -31.26 -59.28
CA ARG A 645 1.23 -32.33 -60.22
C ARG A 645 1.44 -31.95 -61.68
N ARG A 646 1.54 -30.64 -61.95
CA ARG A 646 1.77 -30.07 -63.30
C ARG A 646 2.58 -28.77 -63.20
N PRO A 647 3.44 -28.48 -64.20
CA PRO A 647 4.17 -27.20 -64.25
C PRO A 647 3.19 -26.08 -64.62
N LEU A 648 3.12 -25.08 -63.79
CA LEU A 648 2.30 -23.87 -64.00
C LEU A 648 3.14 -22.65 -64.44
N GLY A 649 4.47 -22.76 -64.46
CA GLY A 649 5.42 -21.73 -64.92
C GLY A 649 5.56 -20.60 -63.92
N ILE A 650 5.50 -20.89 -62.61
CA ILE A 650 5.71 -19.94 -61.51
C ILE A 650 7.13 -20.03 -60.99
N VAL A 651 7.66 -18.95 -60.39
CA VAL A 651 9.02 -18.86 -59.81
C VAL A 651 9.26 -19.93 -58.76
N ALA A 652 8.26 -20.24 -57.94
CA ALA A 652 8.34 -21.27 -56.92
C ALA A 652 8.70 -22.69 -57.49
N GLU A 653 8.32 -22.98 -58.74
CA GLU A 653 8.68 -24.24 -59.44
C GLU A 653 10.18 -24.28 -59.79
N THR A 654 10.69 -23.19 -60.32
CA THR A 654 12.14 -23.05 -60.61
C THR A 654 12.96 -23.20 -59.34
N ILE A 655 12.55 -22.59 -58.24
CA ILE A 655 13.24 -22.74 -56.95
C ILE A 655 13.11 -24.16 -56.39
N ARG A 656 11.98 -24.81 -56.57
CA ARG A 656 11.77 -26.23 -56.20
C ARG A 656 12.73 -27.15 -56.99
N GLU A 657 12.88 -26.94 -58.30
CA GLU A 657 13.80 -27.70 -59.13
C GLU A 657 15.27 -27.49 -58.71
N ILE A 658 15.66 -26.26 -58.40
CA ILE A 658 16.97 -25.98 -57.80
C ILE A 658 17.13 -26.75 -56.48
N GLY A 659 16.12 -26.68 -55.58
CA GLY A 659 16.13 -27.37 -54.29
C GLY A 659 16.27 -28.88 -54.40
N LEU A 660 15.52 -29.54 -55.32
CA LEU A 660 15.59 -30.96 -55.57
C LEU A 660 16.99 -31.39 -56.11
N ARG A 661 17.56 -30.61 -57.04
CA ARG A 661 18.91 -30.83 -57.60
C ARG A 661 19.99 -30.67 -56.56
N VAL A 662 19.92 -29.63 -55.73
CA VAL A 662 20.86 -29.39 -54.64
C VAL A 662 20.79 -30.47 -53.59
N ALA A 663 19.57 -30.86 -53.17
CA ALA A 663 19.36 -31.94 -52.21
C ALA A 663 19.98 -33.27 -52.70
N GLN A 664 19.86 -33.59 -54.01
CA GLN A 664 20.45 -34.78 -54.57
C GLN A 664 22.01 -34.73 -54.52
N LYS A 665 22.62 -33.57 -54.82
CA LYS A 665 24.06 -33.36 -54.68
C LYS A 665 24.54 -33.47 -53.23
N MET A 666 23.76 -32.98 -52.30
CA MET A 666 24.04 -33.05 -50.87
C MET A 666 23.97 -34.48 -50.33
N ASP A 667 23.01 -35.30 -50.79
CA ASP A 667 23.02 -36.75 -50.50
C ASP A 667 24.39 -37.36 -50.89
N GLY A 668 24.92 -37.01 -52.07
CA GLY A 668 26.20 -37.47 -52.51
C GLY A 668 27.38 -37.07 -51.61
N VAL A 669 27.32 -35.92 -50.92
CA VAL A 669 28.31 -35.54 -49.92
C VAL A 669 28.28 -36.44 -48.69
N PHE A 670 27.11 -36.79 -48.20
CA PHE A 670 26.98 -37.80 -47.13
C PHE A 670 27.49 -39.18 -47.57
N ASP A 671 27.05 -39.63 -48.73
CA ASP A 671 27.48 -40.93 -49.27
C ASP A 671 28.99 -41.04 -49.51
N ALA A 672 29.60 -39.96 -49.99
CA ALA A 672 31.08 -39.91 -50.19
C ALA A 672 31.81 -39.87 -48.83
N ALA A 673 31.31 -39.13 -47.82
CA ALA A 673 31.94 -39.12 -46.51
C ALA A 673 31.86 -40.49 -45.82
N ILE A 674 30.73 -41.21 -45.99
CA ILE A 674 30.57 -42.57 -45.48
C ILE A 674 31.46 -43.55 -46.28
N GLY A 675 31.47 -43.45 -47.61
CA GLY A 675 32.28 -44.31 -48.46
C GLY A 675 33.77 -44.18 -48.25
N SER A 676 34.25 -42.97 -47.87
CA SER A 676 35.66 -42.75 -47.53
C SER A 676 36.02 -43.19 -46.10
N GLY A 677 35.05 -43.57 -45.30
CA GLY A 677 35.22 -43.88 -43.85
C GLY A 677 35.45 -42.68 -42.94
N ALA A 678 35.24 -41.48 -43.43
CA ALA A 678 35.33 -40.27 -42.62
C ALA A 678 34.26 -40.21 -41.52
N ILE A 679 33.07 -40.78 -41.76
CA ILE A 679 31.98 -40.99 -40.81
C ILE A 679 31.32 -42.36 -41.11
N ARG A 680 30.60 -42.90 -40.11
CA ARG A 680 29.72 -44.06 -40.29
C ARG A 680 28.29 -43.55 -40.51
N LEU A 681 27.47 -44.40 -41.11
CA LEU A 681 26.05 -44.08 -41.30
C LEU A 681 25.35 -43.72 -39.97
N ASP A 682 25.67 -44.43 -38.88
CA ASP A 682 25.14 -44.14 -37.55
C ASP A 682 25.52 -42.75 -37.01
N ASP A 683 26.68 -42.26 -37.41
CA ASP A 683 27.13 -40.91 -36.99
C ASP A 683 26.26 -39.80 -37.61
N CYS A 684 25.63 -40.05 -38.79
CA CYS A 684 24.69 -39.12 -39.43
C CYS A 684 23.39 -38.93 -38.62
N PHE A 685 23.09 -39.87 -37.70
CA PHE A 685 21.93 -39.88 -36.85
C PHE A 685 22.25 -39.46 -35.40
N ASP A 686 23.44 -38.92 -35.18
CA ASP A 686 23.85 -38.44 -33.87
C ASP A 686 23.06 -37.20 -33.47
N THR A 687 22.32 -37.33 -32.36
CA THR A 687 21.54 -36.25 -31.70
C THR A 687 22.20 -35.77 -30.44
N THR A 688 23.48 -36.07 -30.21
CA THR A 688 24.30 -35.55 -29.14
C THR A 688 24.90 -34.21 -29.58
N TYR A 689 24.29 -33.15 -29.19
CA TYR A 689 24.74 -31.79 -29.54
C TYR A 689 25.72 -31.26 -28.48
N ILE A 690 27.00 -31.20 -28.79
CA ILE A 690 28.05 -30.84 -27.86
C ILE A 690 28.27 -29.31 -27.95
N PRO A 691 28.09 -28.55 -26.83
CA PRO A 691 28.38 -27.11 -26.84
C PRO A 691 29.83 -26.81 -27.23
N ILE A 692 30.03 -25.77 -28.05
CA ILE A 692 31.36 -25.32 -28.49
C ILE A 692 31.83 -24.24 -27.51
N VAL A 693 32.74 -24.63 -26.62
CA VAL A 693 33.33 -23.78 -25.58
C VAL A 693 34.81 -24.03 -25.44
N GLY A 694 35.58 -23.12 -24.86
CA GLY A 694 37.00 -23.28 -24.58
C GLY A 694 37.86 -23.46 -25.86
N GLU A 695 38.72 -24.47 -25.89
CA GLU A 695 39.61 -24.74 -27.00
C GLU A 695 38.92 -25.10 -28.32
N LYS A 696 37.69 -25.66 -28.25
CA LYS A 696 36.89 -25.99 -29.43
C LYS A 696 36.43 -24.79 -30.24
N ILE A 697 36.45 -23.58 -29.66
CA ILE A 697 36.11 -22.33 -30.35
C ILE A 697 37.07 -22.11 -31.56
N ALA A 698 38.33 -22.40 -31.37
CA ALA A 698 39.36 -22.23 -32.43
C ALA A 698 39.08 -23.07 -33.69
N GLU A 699 38.40 -24.22 -33.55
CA GLU A 699 38.03 -25.08 -34.68
C GLU A 699 37.06 -24.39 -35.65
N LEU A 700 36.24 -23.42 -35.17
CA LEU A 700 35.35 -22.65 -36.01
C LEU A 700 36.03 -21.50 -36.78
N GLY A 701 37.30 -21.18 -36.48
CA GLY A 701 38.09 -20.17 -37.19
C GLY A 701 38.18 -20.41 -38.70
N ARG A 702 37.97 -21.66 -39.18
CA ARG A 702 37.87 -22.00 -40.59
C ARG A 702 36.57 -21.57 -41.27
N LEU A 703 35.51 -21.39 -40.51
CA LEU A 703 34.17 -21.01 -41.00
C LEU A 703 33.96 -19.49 -40.95
N PHE A 704 34.47 -18.86 -39.89
CA PHE A 704 34.35 -17.42 -39.65
C PHE A 704 35.34 -16.98 -38.57
N ASP A 705 35.60 -15.68 -38.47
CA ASP A 705 36.49 -15.10 -37.45
C ASP A 705 35.87 -15.26 -36.05
N VAL A 706 36.61 -15.90 -35.13
CA VAL A 706 36.26 -16.19 -33.75
C VAL A 706 37.06 -15.39 -32.72
N SER A 707 37.86 -14.43 -33.14
CA SER A 707 38.80 -13.68 -32.29
C SER A 707 38.14 -12.96 -31.11
N LEU A 708 36.89 -12.59 -31.26
CA LEU A 708 36.11 -11.90 -30.22
C LEU A 708 35.22 -12.85 -29.42
N VAL A 709 35.32 -14.16 -29.60
CA VAL A 709 34.48 -15.12 -28.83
C VAL A 709 35.11 -15.35 -27.46
N PRO A 710 34.34 -15.18 -26.35
CA PRO A 710 34.82 -15.46 -25.00
C PRO A 710 35.05 -16.97 -24.79
N ARG A 711 35.86 -17.33 -23.80
CA ARG A 711 36.18 -18.76 -23.50
C ARG A 711 34.93 -19.56 -23.06
N GLU A 712 33.97 -18.90 -22.49
CA GLU A 712 32.69 -19.44 -22.04
C GLU A 712 31.82 -19.89 -23.22
N GLY A 713 32.15 -19.46 -24.44
CA GLY A 713 31.49 -19.85 -25.70
C GLY A 713 30.71 -18.73 -26.35
N PHE A 714 29.74 -19.12 -27.15
CA PHE A 714 28.94 -18.24 -27.98
C PHE A 714 27.61 -17.87 -27.31
N ASN A 715 27.17 -16.65 -27.50
CA ASN A 715 25.79 -16.23 -27.18
C ASN A 715 25.16 -15.52 -28.39
N PRO A 716 24.26 -16.18 -29.14
CA PRO A 716 23.60 -17.47 -28.88
C PRO A 716 24.53 -18.70 -29.02
N PRO A 717 24.25 -19.78 -28.27
CA PRO A 717 25.16 -20.93 -28.20
C PRO A 717 25.29 -21.67 -29.51
N LYS A 718 26.50 -22.22 -29.78
CA LYS A 718 26.82 -23.08 -30.92
C LYS A 718 27.15 -24.49 -30.48
N PHE A 719 26.87 -25.45 -31.35
CA PHE A 719 26.98 -26.87 -31.06
C PHE A 719 27.76 -27.60 -32.18
N ALA A 720 28.25 -28.81 -31.91
CA ALA A 720 28.83 -29.74 -32.83
C ALA A 720 28.21 -31.11 -32.70
N THR A 721 28.19 -31.87 -33.78
CA THR A 721 27.79 -33.28 -33.88
C THR A 721 28.94 -34.12 -34.44
N ARG A 722 28.79 -35.45 -34.43
CA ARG A 722 29.83 -36.35 -34.97
C ARG A 722 30.02 -36.26 -36.48
N TYR A 723 28.97 -35.90 -37.24
CA TYR A 723 29.01 -35.91 -38.71
C TYR A 723 29.34 -34.54 -39.32
N ASP A 724 29.04 -33.48 -38.62
CA ASP A 724 28.99 -32.14 -39.23
C ASP A 724 30.35 -31.73 -39.83
N ARG A 725 31.45 -32.03 -39.14
CA ARG A 725 32.79 -31.69 -39.60
C ARG A 725 33.15 -32.37 -40.96
N ALA A 726 32.67 -33.59 -41.20
CA ALA A 726 32.97 -34.32 -42.42
C ALA A 726 32.17 -33.84 -43.64
N VAL A 727 31.00 -33.21 -43.43
CA VAL A 727 30.07 -32.84 -44.51
C VAL A 727 29.97 -31.31 -44.71
N GLU A 728 30.26 -30.47 -43.70
CA GLU A 728 29.97 -29.06 -43.74
C GLU A 728 30.68 -28.26 -44.81
N ASP A 729 31.97 -28.60 -45.14
CA ASP A 729 32.70 -27.90 -46.19
C ASP A 729 32.07 -28.19 -47.56
N GLY A 730 31.69 -29.44 -47.83
CA GLY A 730 30.98 -29.83 -49.05
C GLY A 730 29.60 -29.22 -49.16
N PHE A 731 28.85 -29.19 -48.06
CA PHE A 731 27.53 -28.50 -47.98
C PHE A 731 27.65 -27.00 -48.19
N ASN A 732 28.57 -26.32 -47.52
CA ASN A 732 28.77 -24.89 -47.64
C ASN A 732 29.19 -24.49 -49.08
N ALA A 733 30.03 -25.28 -49.76
CA ALA A 733 30.43 -25.05 -51.14
C ALA A 733 29.25 -25.22 -52.11
N LEU A 734 28.43 -26.27 -51.94
CA LEU A 734 27.21 -26.47 -52.72
C LEU A 734 26.23 -25.30 -52.51
N ILE A 735 25.98 -24.91 -51.28
CA ILE A 735 25.04 -23.82 -50.93
C ILE A 735 25.50 -22.53 -51.58
N ASP A 736 26.79 -22.16 -51.40
CA ASP A 736 27.33 -20.91 -51.91
C ASP A 736 27.33 -20.82 -53.45
N SER A 737 27.45 -21.97 -54.15
CA SER A 737 27.37 -22.04 -55.60
C SER A 737 25.95 -21.93 -56.17
N HIS A 738 24.93 -22.34 -55.41
CA HIS A 738 23.51 -22.42 -55.90
C HIS A 738 22.67 -21.22 -55.45
N VAL A 739 23.03 -20.47 -54.35
CA VAL A 739 22.30 -19.29 -53.95
C VAL A 739 22.17 -18.24 -55.06
N PRO A 740 23.22 -17.97 -55.87
CA PRO A 740 23.13 -16.99 -56.94
C PRO A 740 22.34 -17.43 -58.16
N GLU A 741 21.92 -18.72 -58.29
CA GLU A 741 21.20 -19.21 -59.47
C GLU A 741 19.87 -18.52 -59.73
N HIS A 742 19.24 -17.97 -58.68
CA HIS A 742 17.99 -17.22 -58.83
C HIS A 742 17.96 -16.01 -57.91
N PRO A 743 17.61 -14.79 -58.38
CA PRO A 743 17.67 -13.56 -57.60
C PRO A 743 16.65 -13.52 -56.43
N ALA A 744 15.60 -14.30 -56.52
CA ALA A 744 14.63 -14.40 -55.42
C ALA A 744 15.17 -15.17 -54.19
N ILE A 745 16.22 -16.02 -54.36
CA ILE A 745 16.80 -16.76 -53.24
C ILE A 745 17.58 -15.82 -52.33
N LYS A 746 17.21 -15.77 -51.08
CA LYS A 746 17.80 -14.91 -50.01
C LYS A 746 18.71 -15.68 -49.08
N ALA A 747 18.45 -16.97 -48.89
CA ALA A 747 19.27 -17.83 -48.06
C ALA A 747 19.10 -19.30 -48.42
N MET A 748 20.12 -20.08 -48.14
CA MET A 748 20.07 -21.54 -48.24
C MET A 748 20.88 -22.10 -47.07
N PHE A 749 20.35 -23.14 -46.42
CA PHE A 749 21.00 -23.80 -45.30
C PHE A 749 20.47 -25.23 -45.10
N ALA A 750 21.28 -26.07 -44.46
CA ALA A 750 20.93 -27.46 -44.20
C ALA A 750 20.76 -27.69 -42.70
N VAL A 751 19.70 -28.40 -42.33
CA VAL A 751 19.36 -28.72 -40.94
C VAL A 751 19.07 -30.19 -40.77
N ASP A 752 19.33 -30.73 -39.58
CA ASP A 752 18.85 -32.08 -39.22
C ASP A 752 17.37 -32.12 -38.81
N LEU A 753 16.85 -33.28 -38.38
CA LEU A 753 15.44 -33.44 -37.96
C LEU A 753 15.06 -32.66 -36.71
N ASN A 754 16.04 -32.17 -35.94
CA ASN A 754 15.87 -31.36 -34.76
C ASN A 754 16.11 -29.87 -35.01
N GLY A 755 16.33 -29.46 -36.26
CA GLY A 755 16.57 -28.08 -36.64
C GLY A 755 18.01 -27.63 -36.40
N TYR A 756 18.96 -28.50 -36.08
CA TYR A 756 20.35 -28.14 -35.94
C TYR A 756 20.98 -27.84 -37.33
N CYS A 757 21.52 -26.64 -37.48
CA CYS A 757 22.07 -26.13 -38.72
C CYS A 757 23.56 -26.49 -38.87
N PHE A 758 23.85 -27.46 -39.72
CA PHE A 758 25.20 -27.94 -40.00
C PHE A 758 25.83 -27.35 -41.28
N GLY A 759 25.05 -26.67 -42.13
CA GLY A 759 25.55 -25.92 -43.31
C GLY A 759 24.73 -24.68 -43.57
N HIS A 760 25.42 -23.53 -43.89
CA HIS A 760 24.74 -22.28 -44.17
C HIS A 760 25.48 -21.48 -45.25
N PHE A 761 24.76 -20.61 -46.01
CA PHE A 761 25.41 -19.79 -47.05
C PHE A 761 26.30 -18.69 -46.40
N LYS A 762 27.25 -18.19 -47.21
CA LYS A 762 28.37 -17.33 -46.79
C LYS A 762 27.91 -16.07 -46.05
N ALA A 763 26.83 -15.43 -46.47
CA ALA A 763 26.34 -14.19 -45.84
C ALA A 763 25.90 -14.36 -44.40
N CYS A 764 25.60 -15.60 -43.95
CA CYS A 764 25.24 -15.90 -42.54
C CYS A 764 26.36 -16.71 -41.82
N ARG A 765 27.60 -16.57 -42.30
CA ARG A 765 28.83 -17.08 -41.69
C ARG A 765 29.83 -15.92 -41.49
N LYS A 766 29.37 -14.73 -41.09
CA LYS A 766 30.19 -13.56 -40.83
C LYS A 766 30.99 -13.70 -39.54
N ALA A 767 32.01 -12.82 -39.36
CA ALA A 767 32.77 -12.73 -38.14
C ALA A 767 31.89 -12.54 -36.91
N TRP A 768 32.28 -13.18 -35.81
CA TRP A 768 31.60 -12.98 -34.51
C TRP A 768 31.91 -11.58 -33.94
N THR A 769 30.92 -10.86 -33.47
CA THR A 769 31.05 -9.47 -33.02
C THR A 769 30.92 -9.29 -31.54
N GLY A 770 30.27 -10.23 -30.81
CA GLY A 770 29.90 -10.09 -29.43
C GLY A 770 28.59 -9.33 -29.22
N ASP A 771 28.06 -8.70 -30.28
CA ASP A 771 26.68 -8.12 -30.22
C ASP A 771 25.66 -9.22 -30.50
N TYR A 772 24.79 -9.47 -29.51
CA TYR A 772 23.82 -10.56 -29.56
C TYR A 772 22.90 -10.47 -30.78
N VAL A 773 22.36 -9.29 -31.08
CA VAL A 773 21.39 -9.09 -32.17
C VAL A 773 22.06 -9.28 -33.51
N ARG A 774 23.26 -8.73 -33.67
CA ARG A 774 24.04 -8.85 -34.88
C ARG A 774 24.49 -10.29 -35.12
N ASP A 775 25.00 -10.96 -34.09
CA ASP A 775 25.50 -12.35 -34.20
C ASP A 775 24.33 -13.35 -34.39
N LEU A 776 23.15 -13.01 -33.83
CA LEU A 776 21.91 -13.76 -34.06
C LEU A 776 21.50 -13.77 -35.54
N ASN A 777 21.75 -12.70 -36.28
CA ASN A 777 21.36 -12.54 -37.68
C ASN A 777 22.47 -12.91 -38.66
N ASP A 778 23.71 -12.55 -38.38
CA ASP A 778 24.82 -12.62 -39.30
C ASP A 778 25.67 -13.89 -39.16
N ASN A 779 25.55 -14.62 -38.05
CA ASN A 779 26.28 -15.86 -37.79
C ASN A 779 25.36 -16.99 -37.32
N ARG A 780 24.72 -17.64 -38.29
CA ARG A 780 23.63 -18.59 -38.06
C ARG A 780 24.00 -20.07 -38.12
N ILE A 781 25.20 -20.43 -38.60
CA ILE A 781 25.66 -21.80 -38.63
C ILE A 781 25.91 -22.38 -37.25
N LYS A 782 25.78 -23.72 -37.09
CA LYS A 782 25.98 -24.44 -35.81
C LYS A 782 25.00 -24.07 -34.68
N ARG A 783 23.81 -23.66 -35.07
CA ARG A 783 22.71 -23.29 -34.13
C ARG A 783 21.45 -24.12 -34.38
N PHE A 784 20.49 -24.02 -33.48
CA PHE A 784 19.18 -24.58 -33.67
C PHE A 784 18.20 -23.55 -34.27
N PHE A 785 17.39 -24.05 -35.20
CA PHE A 785 16.16 -23.48 -35.67
C PHE A 785 15.03 -24.38 -35.18
N ASP A 786 14.62 -24.20 -33.94
CA ASP A 786 13.77 -25.18 -33.21
C ASP A 786 12.46 -24.59 -32.74
N ASP A 787 12.01 -23.45 -33.29
CA ASP A 787 10.61 -23.04 -33.20
C ASP A 787 9.71 -24.01 -33.95
N ASP A 788 8.41 -23.98 -33.63
CA ASP A 788 7.45 -24.96 -34.13
C ASP A 788 7.40 -25.03 -35.67
N LEU A 789 7.47 -23.89 -36.35
CA LEU A 789 7.47 -23.84 -37.79
C LEU A 789 8.79 -24.40 -38.38
N SER A 790 9.92 -23.99 -37.82
CA SER A 790 11.23 -24.47 -38.24
C SER A 790 11.38 -25.97 -38.03
N LEU A 791 10.82 -26.54 -36.98
CA LEU A 791 10.81 -28.00 -36.78
C LEU A 791 9.91 -28.70 -37.82
N ARG A 792 8.77 -28.14 -38.18
CA ARG A 792 7.92 -28.68 -39.27
C ARG A 792 8.66 -28.62 -40.60
N CYS A 793 9.38 -27.52 -40.90
CA CYS A 793 10.25 -27.44 -42.07
C CYS A 793 11.33 -28.52 -42.07
N SER A 794 11.97 -28.78 -40.95
CA SER A 794 13.02 -29.80 -40.79
C SER A 794 12.49 -31.23 -40.92
N ARG A 795 11.21 -31.47 -40.60
CA ARG A 795 10.53 -32.77 -40.54
C ARG A 795 9.64 -33.03 -41.74
N VAL A 796 9.76 -32.29 -42.82
CA VAL A 796 8.96 -32.46 -44.05
C VAL A 796 9.01 -33.89 -44.55
N GLY A 797 7.82 -34.52 -44.80
CA GLY A 797 7.67 -35.87 -45.32
C GLY A 797 7.81 -36.99 -44.29
N LEU A 798 7.95 -36.70 -43.00
CA LEU A 798 7.95 -37.74 -41.94
C LEU A 798 6.53 -38.25 -41.59
N GLY A 799 5.48 -37.57 -42.05
CA GLY A 799 4.08 -37.88 -41.71
C GLY A 799 3.66 -37.32 -40.34
N SER A 800 2.36 -37.48 -40.05
CA SER A 800 1.76 -37.00 -38.78
C SER A 800 2.36 -37.65 -37.51
N ALA A 801 3.04 -38.79 -37.66
CA ALA A 801 3.79 -39.42 -36.55
C ALA A 801 4.90 -38.56 -35.96
N SER A 802 5.35 -37.53 -36.70
CA SER A 802 6.35 -36.58 -36.23
C SER A 802 5.73 -35.38 -35.48
N ASP A 803 4.42 -35.20 -35.52
CA ASP A 803 3.73 -34.09 -34.86
C ASP A 803 3.79 -34.23 -33.34
N GLY A 804 4.04 -33.13 -32.65
CA GLY A 804 4.14 -33.11 -31.18
C GLY A 804 5.41 -33.76 -30.59
N LEU A 805 6.36 -34.20 -31.40
CA LEU A 805 7.66 -34.69 -30.90
C LEU A 805 8.50 -33.51 -30.32
N PRO A 806 9.22 -33.75 -29.20
CA PRO A 806 10.04 -32.75 -28.56
C PRO A 806 11.08 -32.11 -29.48
N LYS A 807 11.58 -30.93 -29.11
CA LYS A 807 12.58 -30.15 -29.87
C LYS A 807 13.89 -30.92 -30.13
N ARG A 808 14.32 -31.77 -29.23
CA ARG A 808 15.58 -32.54 -29.34
C ARG A 808 15.27 -34.03 -29.20
N THR A 809 14.65 -34.58 -30.22
CA THR A 809 14.21 -35.99 -30.26
C THR A 809 15.33 -36.87 -30.78
N ALA A 810 15.61 -37.96 -30.06
CA ALA A 810 16.56 -38.98 -30.53
C ALA A 810 16.06 -39.64 -31.85
N TYR A 811 16.96 -39.96 -32.75
CA TYR A 811 16.61 -40.56 -34.04
C TYR A 811 15.82 -41.89 -33.89
N ALA A 812 16.14 -42.68 -32.86
CA ALA A 812 15.41 -43.93 -32.55
C ALA A 812 13.93 -43.69 -32.29
N THR A 813 13.58 -42.57 -31.63
CA THR A 813 12.18 -42.21 -31.33
C THR A 813 11.38 -41.87 -32.59
N PHE A 814 11.98 -41.24 -33.60
CA PHE A 814 11.32 -41.09 -34.91
C PHE A 814 10.98 -42.44 -35.54
N ARG A 815 11.89 -43.42 -35.41
CA ARG A 815 11.68 -44.80 -35.93
C ARG A 815 10.60 -45.53 -35.15
N GLU A 816 10.62 -45.46 -33.83
CA GLU A 816 9.61 -46.06 -32.93
C GLU A 816 8.21 -45.50 -33.16
N ARG A 817 8.12 -44.21 -33.44
CA ARG A 817 6.85 -43.57 -33.80
C ARG A 817 6.34 -43.90 -35.20
N GLY A 818 7.09 -44.62 -35.99
CA GLY A 818 6.68 -45.00 -37.36
C GLY A 818 6.82 -43.87 -38.38
N CYS A 819 7.70 -42.89 -38.14
CA CYS A 819 7.99 -41.84 -39.11
C CYS A 819 8.58 -42.40 -40.39
N SER A 820 8.27 -41.81 -41.56
CA SER A 820 8.80 -42.22 -42.89
C SER A 820 10.26 -41.77 -43.05
N LEU A 821 11.18 -42.65 -42.65
CA LEU A 821 12.62 -42.35 -42.66
C LEU A 821 13.33 -42.86 -43.92
N LYS A 822 12.73 -43.69 -44.70
CA LYS A 822 13.30 -44.18 -45.95
C LYS A 822 13.08 -43.23 -47.12
N ARG A 823 14.01 -43.17 -48.05
CA ARG A 823 13.89 -42.40 -49.29
C ARG A 823 12.65 -42.86 -50.06
N THR A 824 11.84 -41.86 -50.48
CA THR A 824 10.68 -42.07 -51.34
C THR A 824 10.88 -41.38 -52.70
N ASP A 825 10.17 -41.85 -53.71
CA ASP A 825 10.06 -41.18 -55.00
C ASP A 825 8.58 -40.88 -55.26
N PRO A 826 8.18 -39.64 -55.41
CA PRO A 826 9.02 -38.46 -55.46
C PRO A 826 9.59 -38.12 -54.10
N ARG A 827 10.78 -37.41 -54.10
CA ARG A 827 11.44 -36.90 -52.89
C ARG A 827 10.50 -35.92 -52.14
N PRO A 828 10.33 -36.06 -50.81
CA PRO A 828 9.48 -35.16 -50.02
C PRO A 828 10.02 -33.73 -49.99
N TRP A 829 9.13 -32.78 -50.23
CA TRP A 829 9.36 -31.37 -50.12
C TRP A 829 8.10 -30.61 -49.66
N ALA A 830 8.23 -29.38 -49.18
CA ALA A 830 7.13 -28.46 -48.87
C ALA A 830 7.58 -27.02 -48.92
N VAL A 831 6.64 -26.11 -49.13
CA VAL A 831 6.87 -24.65 -49.02
C VAL A 831 6.07 -24.11 -47.87
N PHE A 832 6.72 -23.35 -46.96
CA PHE A 832 6.14 -22.69 -45.83
C PHE A 832 6.30 -21.18 -45.97
N THR A 833 5.24 -20.47 -45.75
CA THR A 833 5.25 -18.98 -45.79
C THR A 833 5.23 -18.42 -44.38
N TYR A 834 6.17 -17.56 -43.99
CA TYR A 834 6.26 -16.96 -42.65
C TYR A 834 6.93 -15.58 -42.66
N ALA A 835 6.60 -14.77 -41.68
CA ALA A 835 7.29 -13.51 -41.43
C ALA A 835 8.49 -13.73 -40.50
N ARG A 836 9.61 -13.06 -40.80
CA ARG A 836 10.75 -12.95 -39.89
C ARG A 836 10.50 -11.92 -38.81
N ASP A 837 11.42 -11.84 -37.84
CA ASP A 837 11.38 -10.85 -36.74
C ASP A 837 11.47 -9.38 -37.25
N THR A 838 11.78 -9.20 -38.53
CA THR A 838 11.77 -7.91 -39.22
C THR A 838 10.44 -7.56 -39.86
N GLY A 839 9.43 -8.43 -39.77
CA GLY A 839 8.15 -8.29 -40.47
C GLY A 839 8.19 -8.67 -41.96
N ILE A 840 9.38 -8.95 -42.53
CA ILE A 840 9.53 -9.35 -43.95
C ILE A 840 9.06 -10.81 -44.08
N VAL A 841 8.21 -11.07 -45.06
CA VAL A 841 7.69 -12.40 -45.32
C VAL A 841 8.54 -13.13 -46.35
N TYR A 842 8.83 -14.39 -46.08
CA TYR A 842 9.56 -15.28 -46.97
C TYR A 842 8.82 -16.57 -47.16
N ASN A 843 9.04 -17.19 -48.32
CA ASN A 843 8.75 -18.59 -48.55
C ASN A 843 10.00 -19.42 -48.21
N ASP A 844 9.81 -20.57 -47.60
CA ASP A 844 10.82 -21.51 -47.16
C ASP A 844 10.54 -22.86 -47.83
N LEU A 845 11.24 -23.14 -48.92
CA LEU A 845 11.22 -24.42 -49.54
C LEU A 845 12.11 -25.37 -48.72
N SER A 846 11.53 -26.40 -48.18
CA SER A 846 12.19 -27.45 -47.41
C SER A 846 12.21 -28.74 -48.23
N VAL A 847 13.40 -29.30 -48.52
CA VAL A 847 13.56 -30.53 -49.31
C VAL A 847 14.36 -31.55 -48.50
N SER A 848 13.86 -32.78 -48.44
CA SER A 848 14.43 -33.86 -47.64
C SER A 848 15.85 -34.23 -48.07
N LEU A 849 16.74 -34.50 -47.11
CA LEU A 849 18.12 -35.00 -47.28
C LEU A 849 18.25 -36.44 -46.80
N PHE A 850 19.03 -37.24 -47.50
CA PHE A 850 19.25 -38.66 -47.21
C PHE A 850 20.75 -39.02 -47.21
N ALA A 851 21.13 -39.97 -46.34
CA ALA A 851 22.42 -40.63 -46.33
C ALA A 851 22.19 -42.13 -46.54
N GLN A 852 22.76 -42.71 -47.59
CA GLN A 852 22.49 -44.15 -47.98
C GLN A 852 21.00 -44.52 -47.99
N GLY A 853 20.14 -43.60 -48.40
CA GLY A 853 18.68 -43.77 -48.47
C GLY A 853 17.94 -43.63 -47.17
N GLU A 854 18.57 -43.32 -46.04
CA GLU A 854 17.96 -42.98 -44.77
C GLU A 854 17.89 -41.47 -44.55
N ARG A 855 16.82 -40.96 -44.01
CA ARG A 855 16.57 -39.54 -43.80
C ARG A 855 17.43 -38.94 -42.71
N VAL A 856 18.18 -37.91 -43.02
CA VAL A 856 19.07 -37.20 -42.05
C VAL A 856 18.64 -35.78 -41.72
N GLY A 857 17.92 -35.13 -42.66
CA GLY A 857 17.56 -33.73 -42.46
C GLY A 857 16.84 -33.13 -43.65
N THR A 858 17.04 -31.81 -43.83
CA THR A 858 16.38 -31.02 -44.87
C THR A 858 17.28 -29.88 -45.31
N ILE A 859 17.38 -29.65 -46.66
CA ILE A 859 17.85 -28.36 -47.16
C ILE A 859 16.70 -27.38 -47.19
N ARG A 860 16.94 -26.18 -46.72
CA ARG A 860 15.97 -25.08 -46.67
C ARG A 860 16.43 -23.96 -47.59
N ILE A 861 15.53 -23.47 -48.43
CA ILE A 861 15.76 -22.40 -49.37
C ILE A 861 14.78 -21.30 -49.11
N ILE A 862 15.29 -20.18 -48.58
CA ILE A 862 14.47 -19.00 -48.26
C ILE A 862 14.47 -18.09 -49.49
N TYR A 863 13.28 -17.74 -49.95
CA TYR A 863 13.10 -16.84 -51.11
C TYR A 863 12.00 -15.83 -50.88
N ASP A 864 12.00 -14.72 -51.63
CA ASP A 864 10.99 -13.69 -51.49
C ASP A 864 9.59 -14.24 -51.69
N ALA A 865 8.69 -13.94 -50.76
CA ALA A 865 7.30 -14.39 -50.83
C ALA A 865 6.46 -13.52 -51.79
N ASP A 866 6.89 -12.32 -52.11
CA ASP A 866 6.20 -11.42 -53.06
C ASP A 866 6.50 -11.80 -54.56
N VAL A 867 7.41 -12.73 -54.83
CA VAL A 867 7.73 -13.24 -56.16
C VAL A 867 6.98 -14.58 -56.40
N VAL A 868 5.99 -14.54 -57.31
CA VAL A 868 5.12 -15.66 -57.64
C VAL A 868 5.49 -16.30 -58.96
#